data_d5796c6a814de570f9b9fd7c975048b6
#
_entry.id   d5796c6a814de570f9b9fd7c975048b6
#
_cell.length_a   1.000
_cell.length_b   1.000
_cell.length_c   1.000
_cell.angle_alpha   90.00
_cell.angle_beta   90.00
_cell.angle_gamma   90.00
#
_symmetry.space_group_name_H-M   'P 1'
#
loop_
_entity.id
_entity.type
_entity.pdbx_description
1 polymer ?
#
loop_
_entity_poly.entity_id
_entity_poly.type
_entity_poly.pdbx_seq_one_letter_code
_entity_poly.pdbx_strand_id
1 'polypeptide(L)'
;MVSTLSGIRFPLLPSAYNNSNNSASLHSSFNGDRRTSSLSLFLANSSFSRKVFAGKSSYDSDSSLTVAASKKVLVPDSQSDGSSSVTEQLEAPGTVSEDPQVLEDVDNVAMEDDKKVEDEAKKSDVPSLDAGNVDGTEARGEETPHPLDGTVSTAKKNATQKSIPPPGNGKKIYEIDPLLVGFRDHLDYRYGQYKRLREEIDKYEGGLEVFSRGYEKFGFTRSAEGITYREWAPGAKSASLIGDFNNWNTNADVMTQNEFGVWEIFLPNNADGSPPIPHGSRVKIRMDTPSGIKDSIPAWINFSVQAPGEIPYNGIYYDPPEEEKYVFQHSQPKRPKSLRIYEAHVGMSSTEPKINTYAEFRDDLLPRIKRLGYNAVQLMAIQEHSYYASFGYHVTNFFAPSSRCGTPDDLKSLIDKAHELGILVLMDIVHSHASNNVLDGLNMFDGTDSHYFHSGSRGYHWMWDSRLFNYGSWEVLRYLLSNARWWLEEYKFDGFRFDGVTSMMYTHHGLQVAFTGNYNEYFGLATDVDAVTYLMLVNDLIHGLYPEAVTIGEDVSGMPTFCVSVQDGGVGFDYRLHMAIADKWIELLQKMDEKWQMGDIVHTLTNRRWREKCVAYAESHDQALVGDKTIAFWLMDKDMYDFMALDRPATPLVDRGIALHKMIRLITMGLGGEGYLNFMGNEFGHPEWIDFPRGTQHLPNGKLVPGNNNSFDKCRRRFDLGDANYLRYHGLQEFDQAMQHLEETYCFMTSEHQYISRKDEGDRVIVFERENLVFVFNFHWSKSYSDYRVGCLKPGKYKIVLDSDEKLFGGFNRIDHSAEYFTTDGWFDDRPHSFLLYAPCRTAVVYALVAGPAKD
;
A
#
# COMPACT_ATOMS: atom_id res chain seq x y z
N MET A 1 -5.90 -9.33 -21.70
CA MET A 1 -5.59 -10.45 -20.80
C MET A 1 -5.57 -9.91 -19.38
N VAL A 2 -6.70 -9.86 -18.80
CA VAL A 2 -6.84 -9.41 -17.40
C VAL A 2 -7.76 -10.38 -16.74
N SER A 3 -7.23 -11.30 -16.00
CA SER A 3 -8.04 -12.24 -15.26
C SER A 3 -7.23 -13.00 -14.23
N THR A 4 -6.79 -12.36 -13.19
CA THR A 4 -6.21 -13.13 -12.09
C THR A 4 -6.54 -12.61 -10.70
N LEU A 5 -7.29 -11.55 -10.58
CA LEU A 5 -7.72 -11.08 -9.24
C LEU A 5 -9.12 -11.55 -8.82
N SER A 6 -9.83 -12.30 -9.63
CA SER A 6 -11.17 -12.78 -9.28
C SER A 6 -11.38 -14.23 -9.71
N GLY A 7 -10.94 -15.19 -8.92
CA GLY A 7 -11.31 -16.55 -9.27
C GLY A 7 -10.64 -17.71 -8.57
N ILE A 8 -10.08 -17.54 -7.40
CA ILE A 8 -9.63 -18.70 -6.64
C ILE A 8 -10.69 -19.03 -5.58
N ARG A 9 -11.67 -19.83 -6.00
CA ARG A 9 -12.49 -20.63 -5.07
C ARG A 9 -11.73 -21.93 -4.81
N PHE A 10 -11.36 -22.15 -3.56
CA PHE A 10 -10.83 -23.43 -3.12
C PHE A 10 -11.96 -24.40 -2.79
N PRO A 11 -11.84 -25.68 -3.17
CA PRO A 11 -12.80 -26.71 -2.74
C PRO A 11 -12.50 -27.16 -1.31
N LEU A 12 -13.55 -27.23 -0.51
CA LEU A 12 -13.54 -27.87 0.81
C LEU A 12 -13.34 -29.38 0.66
N LEU A 13 -12.37 -29.96 1.34
CA LEU A 13 -12.24 -31.40 1.54
C LEU A 13 -12.29 -31.74 3.05
N PRO A 14 -12.91 -32.88 3.40
CA PRO A 14 -13.30 -33.20 4.77
C PRO A 14 -12.17 -33.78 5.62
N SER A 15 -12.31 -33.55 6.93
CA SER A 15 -11.45 -34.04 8.00
C SER A 15 -11.53 -35.55 8.18
N ALA A 16 -10.40 -36.20 8.37
CA ALA A 16 -10.33 -37.55 8.91
C ALA A 16 -9.51 -37.56 10.22
N TYR A 17 -10.16 -38.11 11.25
CA TYR A 17 -9.62 -38.41 12.57
C TYR A 17 -8.46 -39.38 12.52
N ASN A 18 -7.45 -39.20 13.40
CA ASN A 18 -6.95 -40.33 14.19
C ASN A 18 -6.21 -39.89 15.47
N ASN A 19 -6.64 -40.51 16.55
CA ASN A 19 -6.08 -40.53 17.89
C ASN A 19 -4.76 -41.35 17.96
N SER A 20 -3.83 -40.92 18.80
CA SER A 20 -3.18 -41.85 19.72
C SER A 20 -2.43 -41.10 20.83
N ASN A 21 -2.75 -41.48 22.04
CA ASN A 21 -2.10 -41.15 23.31
C ASN A 21 -0.66 -41.65 23.37
N ASN A 22 0.23 -40.93 24.07
CA ASN A 22 0.96 -41.55 25.19
C ASN A 22 1.68 -40.50 26.08
N SER A 23 1.46 -40.69 27.35
CA SER A 23 2.03 -40.04 28.52
C SER A 23 3.44 -40.47 28.82
N ALA A 24 4.29 -39.57 29.32
CA ALA A 24 5.27 -39.87 30.32
C ALA A 24 5.84 -38.63 31.00
N SER A 25 5.64 -38.55 32.28
CA SER A 25 6.17 -37.60 33.26
C SER A 25 7.67 -37.84 33.53
N LEU A 26 8.41 -36.75 33.77
CA LEU A 26 9.55 -36.80 34.72
C LEU A 26 9.87 -35.39 35.23
N HIS A 27 9.82 -35.26 36.54
CA HIS A 27 10.31 -34.14 37.34
C HIS A 27 11.83 -34.08 37.34
N SER A 28 12.39 -32.86 37.29
CA SER A 28 13.50 -32.49 38.15
C SER A 28 13.69 -30.97 38.18
N SER A 29 13.73 -30.48 39.39
CA SER A 29 14.09 -29.14 39.83
C SER A 29 15.54 -28.79 39.56
N PHE A 30 15.84 -27.54 39.13
CA PHE A 30 17.01 -26.81 39.65
C PHE A 30 16.87 -25.31 39.43
N ASN A 31 17.18 -24.58 40.50
CA ASN A 31 17.31 -23.13 40.62
C ASN A 31 18.52 -22.60 39.85
N GLY A 32 18.45 -21.40 39.35
CA GLY A 32 19.62 -20.55 39.15
C GLY A 32 19.59 -19.63 37.96
N ASP A 33 19.54 -18.35 38.27
CA ASP A 33 20.05 -17.20 37.55
C ASP A 33 19.25 -16.56 36.39
N ARG A 34 18.78 -15.38 36.77
CA ARG A 34 18.28 -14.30 35.89
C ARG A 34 19.43 -13.71 35.09
N ARG A 35 19.38 -13.80 33.80
CA ARG A 35 19.79 -12.83 32.77
C ARG A 35 19.99 -13.59 31.47
N THR A 36 19.18 -13.26 30.47
CA THR A 36 19.12 -13.69 29.07
C THR A 36 17.86 -14.45 28.73
N SER A 37 16.79 -13.72 28.45
CA SER A 37 15.59 -14.31 27.86
C SER A 37 14.86 -13.28 26.97
N SER A 38 15.52 -12.85 25.90
CA SER A 38 14.85 -12.14 24.83
C SER A 38 15.21 -12.65 23.42
N LEU A 39 15.80 -13.82 23.29
CA LEU A 39 16.32 -14.27 22.00
C LEU A 39 15.75 -15.60 21.46
N SER A 40 14.69 -16.16 22.04
CA SER A 40 14.20 -17.48 21.59
C SER A 40 12.75 -17.52 21.12
N LEU A 41 12.17 -16.41 20.63
CA LEU A 41 10.74 -16.33 20.30
C LEU A 41 10.41 -16.04 18.82
N PHE A 42 11.36 -16.28 17.90
CA PHE A 42 11.11 -16.06 16.46
C PHE A 42 10.71 -17.31 15.66
N LEU A 43 10.40 -18.44 16.29
CA LEU A 43 10.26 -19.73 15.61
C LEU A 43 8.83 -20.33 15.59
N ALA A 44 7.79 -19.59 15.75
CA ALA A 44 6.46 -20.17 15.53
C ALA A 44 5.48 -19.12 15.04
N ASN A 45 5.25 -19.10 13.77
CA ASN A 45 3.95 -18.91 13.11
C ASN A 45 4.11 -18.31 11.72
N SER A 46 4.46 -19.14 10.78
CA SER A 46 4.21 -18.90 9.36
C SER A 46 3.25 -19.97 8.81
N SER A 47 2.18 -20.28 9.56
CA SER A 47 1.25 -21.32 9.11
C SER A 47 0.26 -20.81 8.04
N PHE A 48 0.07 -19.51 7.91
CA PHE A 48 -0.88 -18.96 6.95
C PHE A 48 -0.28 -18.78 5.56
N SER A 49 0.97 -18.34 5.46
CA SER A 49 1.73 -18.33 4.19
C SER A 49 1.84 -19.71 3.52
N ARG A 50 1.75 -20.80 4.29
CA ARG A 50 1.80 -22.16 3.76
C ARG A 50 0.53 -22.61 3.04
N LYS A 51 -0.63 -22.00 3.28
CA LYS A 51 -1.89 -22.44 2.64
C LYS A 51 -2.16 -21.74 1.31
N VAL A 52 -1.63 -20.57 1.10
CA VAL A 52 -1.80 -19.83 -0.17
C VAL A 52 -0.89 -20.38 -1.26
N PHE A 53 0.24 -21.03 -0.92
CA PHE A 53 1.29 -21.42 -1.87
C PHE A 53 1.58 -22.92 -1.99
N ALA A 54 0.83 -23.80 -1.34
CA ALA A 54 1.07 -25.26 -1.44
C ALA A 54 0.23 -25.91 -2.55
N GLY A 55 0.47 -25.55 -3.79
CA GLY A 55 0.10 -26.33 -4.97
C GLY A 55 1.23 -27.30 -5.31
N LYS A 56 1.11 -28.57 -4.91
CA LYS A 56 2.05 -29.63 -5.29
C LYS A 56 1.91 -29.95 -6.76
N SER A 57 2.99 -29.81 -7.52
CA SER A 57 3.21 -30.58 -8.74
C SER A 57 3.72 -31.97 -8.35
N SER A 58 2.95 -33.00 -8.65
CA SER A 58 3.48 -34.35 -8.81
C SER A 58 2.90 -34.93 -10.10
N TYR A 59 3.79 -35.06 -11.08
CA TYR A 59 3.62 -36.02 -12.16
C TYR A 59 3.78 -37.42 -11.56
N ASP A 60 2.78 -38.27 -11.75
CA ASP A 60 2.99 -39.68 -12.05
C ASP A 60 1.76 -40.29 -12.75
N SER A 61 2.09 -41.05 -13.77
CA SER A 61 1.25 -41.83 -14.65
C SER A 61 0.67 -43.05 -13.93
N ASP A 62 -0.52 -43.42 -14.17
CA ASP A 62 -1.01 -44.63 -14.83
C ASP A 62 -2.46 -45.03 -14.53
N SER A 63 -3.15 -45.18 -15.61
CA SER A 63 -4.14 -46.22 -16.01
C SER A 63 -5.28 -46.68 -15.10
N SER A 64 -6.41 -46.66 -15.74
CA SER A 64 -7.46 -47.69 -15.93
C SER A 64 -8.72 -47.65 -15.11
N LEU A 65 -9.82 -47.46 -15.88
CA LEU A 65 -11.08 -48.25 -15.92
C LEU A 65 -11.93 -48.47 -14.65
N THR A 66 -13.17 -48.03 -14.59
CA THR A 66 -14.42 -48.64 -14.97
C THR A 66 -15.59 -48.00 -14.24
N VAL A 67 -16.55 -47.51 -14.94
CA VAL A 67 -17.99 -47.86 -15.15
C VAL A 67 -18.93 -48.02 -13.92
N ALA A 68 -20.08 -47.33 -14.07
CA ALA A 68 -21.43 -47.65 -13.60
C ALA A 68 -21.87 -47.06 -12.25
N ALA A 69 -22.96 -46.53 -12.11
CA ALA A 69 -24.32 -46.46 -12.55
C ALA A 69 -25.22 -45.82 -11.49
N SER A 70 -26.08 -45.01 -11.96
CA SER A 70 -27.47 -44.73 -11.53
C SER A 70 -27.93 -45.03 -10.11
N LYS A 71 -28.64 -44.04 -9.48
CA LYS A 71 -30.06 -44.23 -9.11
C LYS A 71 -30.76 -42.92 -8.76
N LYS A 72 -31.90 -42.74 -9.38
CA LYS A 72 -33.00 -41.82 -9.08
C LYS A 72 -33.67 -42.13 -7.74
N VAL A 73 -34.32 -41.14 -7.11
CA VAL A 73 -35.66 -41.23 -6.49
C VAL A 73 -36.06 -39.80 -6.09
N LEU A 74 -37.01 -39.20 -6.70
CA LEU A 74 -38.47 -39.02 -6.52
C LEU A 74 -38.87 -37.83 -5.62
N VAL A 75 -39.63 -36.95 -6.27
CA VAL A 75 -40.49 -35.85 -5.78
C VAL A 75 -41.85 -36.45 -5.31
N PRO A 76 -42.62 -35.79 -4.46
CA PRO A 76 -44.00 -35.57 -4.89
C PRO A 76 -44.48 -34.11 -4.79
N ASP A 77 -45.40 -33.87 -5.69
CA ASP A 77 -46.22 -32.71 -6.00
C ASP A 77 -47.22 -32.28 -4.93
N SER A 78 -47.69 -31.04 -5.02
CA SER A 78 -49.10 -30.65 -5.14
C SER A 78 -49.23 -29.15 -5.38
N GLN A 79 -49.68 -28.70 -6.55
CA GLN A 79 -51.02 -28.23 -6.97
C GLN A 79 -51.51 -27.02 -6.13
N SER A 80 -52.04 -25.93 -6.69
CA SER A 80 -52.82 -25.68 -7.88
C SER A 80 -53.08 -24.20 -8.13
N ASP A 81 -53.36 -23.85 -9.39
CA ASP A 81 -54.32 -22.91 -9.99
C ASP A 81 -53.95 -21.42 -9.99
N GLY A 82 -54.11 -20.66 -11.03
CA GLY A 82 -54.71 -20.82 -12.33
C GLY A 82 -54.68 -19.48 -13.11
N SER A 83 -54.77 -19.64 -14.41
CA SER A 83 -55.29 -18.79 -15.49
C SER A 83 -54.69 -17.39 -15.73
N SER A 84 -54.46 -16.87 -16.90
CA SER A 84 -54.82 -17.17 -18.31
C SER A 84 -54.07 -16.20 -19.24
N SER A 85 -53.60 -16.74 -20.35
CA SER A 85 -53.66 -16.37 -21.74
C SER A 85 -53.32 -14.95 -22.20
N VAL A 86 -52.53 -14.78 -23.21
CA VAL A 86 -52.80 -14.68 -24.64
C VAL A 86 -51.51 -14.71 -25.46
N THR A 87 -51.54 -15.54 -26.48
CA THR A 87 -50.61 -15.74 -27.60
C THR A 87 -50.45 -14.51 -28.50
N GLU A 88 -49.27 -14.38 -29.11
CA GLU A 88 -49.20 -14.24 -30.57
C GLU A 88 -47.76 -14.57 -31.07
N GLN A 89 -47.79 -15.44 -32.11
CA GLN A 89 -46.67 -15.89 -32.93
C GLN A 89 -46.39 -14.89 -34.07
N LEU A 90 -45.16 -14.95 -34.61
CA LEU A 90 -44.87 -15.02 -36.08
C LEU A 90 -43.34 -15.01 -36.24
N GLU A 91 -42.75 -16.12 -36.59
CA GLU A 91 -42.24 -16.61 -37.87
C GLU A 91 -40.91 -16.09 -38.33
N ALA A 92 -39.95 -17.02 -38.46
CA ALA A 92 -38.76 -16.96 -39.28
C ALA A 92 -39.08 -17.27 -40.74
N PRO A 93 -38.22 -16.99 -41.74
CA PRO A 93 -37.30 -17.97 -42.27
C PRO A 93 -35.98 -17.33 -42.81
N GLY A 94 -34.92 -17.99 -43.07
CA GLY A 94 -34.56 -19.12 -43.84
C GLY A 94 -33.03 -19.24 -44.02
N THR A 95 -32.62 -20.41 -44.07
CA THR A 95 -31.36 -21.07 -44.34
C THR A 95 -30.72 -20.70 -45.67
N VAL A 96 -29.36 -20.64 -45.73
CA VAL A 96 -28.54 -21.29 -46.78
C VAL A 96 -27.19 -21.70 -46.20
N SER A 97 -26.92 -22.98 -46.41
CA SER A 97 -25.67 -23.73 -46.16
C SER A 97 -24.60 -23.40 -47.18
N GLU A 98 -23.32 -23.62 -46.83
CA GLU A 98 -22.35 -24.40 -47.57
C GLU A 98 -20.99 -24.43 -46.83
N ASP A 99 -20.59 -25.63 -46.49
CA ASP A 99 -19.24 -26.13 -46.18
C ASP A 99 -18.78 -26.95 -47.42
N PRO A 100 -17.62 -27.58 -47.51
CA PRO A 100 -16.25 -27.35 -47.02
C PRO A 100 -15.15 -27.59 -48.11
N GLN A 101 -13.85 -27.41 -47.75
CA GLN A 101 -12.68 -28.19 -48.27
C GLN A 101 -11.41 -27.71 -47.58
N VAL A 102 -10.77 -28.46 -46.74
CA VAL A 102 -9.76 -29.56 -46.77
C VAL A 102 -8.59 -29.32 -47.73
N LEU A 103 -7.40 -29.35 -47.20
CA LEU A 103 -6.10 -29.90 -47.61
C LEU A 103 -5.08 -29.56 -46.48
N GLU A 104 -4.71 -30.47 -45.66
CA GLU A 104 -3.65 -31.49 -45.61
C GLU A 104 -2.24 -31.01 -45.92
N ASP A 105 -1.43 -31.20 -44.85
CA ASP A 105 -0.13 -31.83 -44.72
C ASP A 105 1.08 -31.32 -45.50
N VAL A 106 2.21 -31.20 -44.79
CA VAL A 106 3.43 -32.00 -44.91
C VAL A 106 4.47 -31.62 -43.82
N ASP A 107 4.69 -32.56 -42.90
CA ASP A 107 5.92 -33.20 -42.41
C ASP A 107 7.21 -32.44 -42.03
N ASN A 108 7.56 -32.69 -40.80
CA ASN A 108 8.80 -33.22 -40.22
C ASN A 108 10.14 -33.08 -40.99
N VAL A 109 11.13 -32.56 -40.28
CA VAL A 109 12.44 -33.20 -40.19
C VAL A 109 13.05 -32.92 -38.81
N ALA A 110 13.47 -34.03 -38.21
CA ALA A 110 14.10 -34.16 -36.90
C ALA A 110 15.66 -34.09 -37.01
N MET A 111 16.24 -33.74 -35.87
CA MET A 111 17.46 -34.27 -35.22
C MET A 111 18.80 -34.29 -35.98
N GLU A 112 19.85 -33.83 -35.37
CA GLU A 112 20.97 -34.50 -34.70
C GLU A 112 22.11 -33.53 -34.41
N ASP A 113 22.50 -33.49 -33.18
CA ASP A 113 23.69 -33.92 -32.41
C ASP A 113 25.05 -33.25 -32.62
N ASP A 114 25.53 -32.81 -31.46
CA ASP A 114 26.92 -32.96 -30.94
C ASP A 114 28.14 -32.36 -31.68
N LYS A 115 28.85 -31.49 -30.97
CA LYS A 115 30.15 -31.74 -30.34
C LYS A 115 30.88 -30.47 -29.81
N LYS A 116 31.39 -30.64 -28.64
CA LYS A 116 32.45 -29.93 -27.94
C LYS A 116 33.59 -29.44 -28.80
N VAL A 117 34.12 -28.25 -28.53
CA VAL A 117 35.54 -27.97 -28.51
C VAL A 117 35.90 -27.02 -27.38
N GLU A 118 36.89 -27.45 -26.61
CA GLU A 118 37.54 -26.78 -25.49
C GLU A 118 38.53 -25.70 -25.96
N ASP A 119 38.76 -24.77 -24.99
CA ASP A 119 39.99 -23.98 -24.74
C ASP A 119 40.79 -23.33 -25.83
N GLU A 120 41.02 -22.05 -25.69
CA GLU A 120 42.37 -21.47 -25.54
C GLU A 120 42.34 -20.03 -25.00
N ALA A 121 43.03 -19.88 -23.89
CA ALA A 121 43.37 -18.61 -23.30
C ALA A 121 44.48 -17.92 -24.10
N LYS A 122 44.37 -16.65 -24.37
CA LYS A 122 45.54 -15.78 -24.65
C LYS A 122 45.49 -14.48 -23.90
N LYS A 123 46.42 -14.37 -22.99
CA LYS A 123 46.93 -13.11 -22.39
C LYS A 123 47.52 -12.18 -23.44
N SER A 124 47.33 -10.88 -23.28
CA SER A 124 48.32 -9.89 -23.66
C SER A 124 48.16 -8.63 -22.83
N ASP A 125 48.97 -8.46 -21.93
CA ASP A 125 49.96 -7.47 -21.54
C ASP A 125 49.56 -5.99 -21.63
N VAL A 126 49.63 -5.41 -20.46
CA VAL A 126 49.68 -3.97 -20.12
C VAL A 126 51.10 -3.46 -20.45
N PRO A 127 51.27 -2.20 -20.83
CA PRO A 127 52.38 -1.46 -20.28
C PRO A 127 51.96 -0.22 -19.47
N SER A 128 52.42 -0.21 -18.25
CA SER A 128 52.62 0.96 -17.40
C SER A 128 53.64 1.92 -17.98
N LEU A 129 53.43 3.20 -17.91
CA LEU A 129 54.47 4.19 -17.94
C LEU A 129 54.27 5.27 -16.89
N ASP A 130 55.34 5.53 -16.30
CA ASP A 130 55.72 6.13 -15.09
C ASP A 130 55.57 7.66 -15.06
N ALA A 131 55.64 8.19 -13.87
CA ALA A 131 55.60 9.57 -13.41
C ALA A 131 56.68 10.47 -14.01
N GLY A 132 56.35 11.71 -14.22
CA GLY A 132 57.30 12.81 -14.50
C GLY A 132 56.80 14.14 -13.96
N ASN A 133 57.33 14.49 -12.81
CA ASN A 133 57.23 15.77 -12.12
C ASN A 133 58.02 16.82 -12.90
N VAL A 134 57.53 18.02 -13.16
CA VAL A 134 58.35 19.25 -13.22
C VAL A 134 57.53 20.51 -12.90
N ASP A 135 58.09 21.21 -12.02
CA ASP A 135 57.86 22.45 -11.33
C ASP A 135 57.79 23.69 -12.26
N GLY A 136 57.06 24.74 -11.78
CA GLY A 136 57.61 26.08 -11.82
C GLY A 136 56.92 27.18 -12.61
N THR A 137 56.50 28.17 -11.89
CA THR A 137 56.61 29.62 -12.05
C THR A 137 55.48 30.45 -12.66
N GLU A 138 55.02 31.31 -11.77
CA GLU A 138 54.51 32.69 -11.79
C GLU A 138 54.56 33.52 -13.09
N ALA A 139 53.50 34.30 -13.36
CA ALA A 139 53.49 35.78 -13.25
C ALA A 139 52.26 36.44 -13.91
N ARG A 140 51.53 37.20 -13.13
CA ARG A 140 51.08 38.62 -13.22
C ARG A 140 50.51 39.18 -14.53
N GLY A 141 49.42 39.94 -14.32
CA GLY A 141 49.10 41.25 -14.93
C GLY A 141 47.67 41.41 -15.32
N GLU A 142 46.78 42.02 -14.51
CA GLU A 142 46.17 43.33 -14.67
C GLU A 142 45.59 43.63 -16.06
N GLU A 143 44.36 44.04 -16.25
CA GLU A 143 43.59 45.22 -15.83
C GLU A 143 42.14 45.14 -16.28
N THR A 144 41.27 45.75 -15.49
CA THR A 144 39.84 46.05 -15.74
C THR A 144 39.66 47.24 -16.70
N PRO A 145 38.48 47.54 -17.30
CA PRO A 145 37.55 48.43 -16.63
C PRO A 145 36.03 48.13 -16.77
N HIS A 146 35.28 48.45 -15.77
CA HIS A 146 33.87 48.79 -15.65
C HIS A 146 33.52 50.12 -16.35
N PRO A 147 32.22 50.60 -16.33
CA PRO A 147 30.85 49.96 -16.15
C PRO A 147 29.81 50.48 -17.16
N LEU A 148 28.58 49.90 -17.17
CA LEU A 148 27.36 50.69 -17.30
C LEU A 148 26.18 50.00 -16.72
N ASP A 149 25.47 50.78 -15.95
CA ASP A 149 24.36 50.61 -15.08
C ASP A 149 23.08 50.23 -15.83
N GLY A 150 22.25 49.36 -15.20
CA GLY A 150 20.91 49.07 -15.71
C GLY A 150 20.17 48.18 -14.69
N THR A 151 19.79 48.80 -13.57
CA THR A 151 18.96 48.18 -12.53
C THR A 151 17.59 47.79 -13.05
N VAL A 152 17.30 46.49 -13.08
CA VAL A 152 15.94 45.97 -12.93
C VAL A 152 15.96 44.99 -11.77
N SER A 153 15.38 45.43 -10.68
CA SER A 153 15.17 44.72 -9.44
C SER A 153 14.11 43.62 -9.67
N THR A 154 14.54 42.37 -9.80
CA THR A 154 13.69 41.23 -9.46
C THR A 154 14.15 40.66 -8.15
N ALA A 155 13.38 40.92 -7.12
CA ALA A 155 13.55 40.31 -5.81
C ALA A 155 13.25 38.81 -5.90
N LYS A 156 14.27 38.01 -6.23
CA LYS A 156 14.25 36.57 -5.93
C LYS A 156 14.38 36.46 -4.41
N LYS A 157 13.28 36.05 -3.75
CA LYS A 157 13.33 35.55 -2.38
C LYS A 157 14.36 34.43 -2.36
N ASN A 158 15.48 34.60 -1.68
CA ASN A 158 16.40 33.56 -1.29
C ASN A 158 15.66 32.59 -0.35
N ALA A 159 14.95 31.61 -0.91
CA ALA A 159 14.64 30.38 -0.20
C ALA A 159 16.00 29.71 0.05
N THR A 160 16.39 29.56 1.30
CA THR A 160 17.54 28.73 1.71
C THR A 160 17.40 27.39 1.01
N GLN A 161 18.30 27.11 0.08
CA GLN A 161 18.32 25.87 -0.68
C GLN A 161 18.52 24.74 0.33
N LYS A 162 17.49 23.91 0.54
CA LYS A 162 17.55 22.76 1.43
C LYS A 162 18.49 21.74 0.77
N SER A 163 19.65 21.50 1.36
CA SER A 163 20.60 20.51 0.87
C SER A 163 20.39 19.19 1.61
N ILE A 164 20.36 18.09 0.86
CA ILE A 164 20.29 16.75 1.44
C ILE A 164 21.63 16.44 2.12
N PRO A 165 21.66 16.00 3.39
CA PRO A 165 22.88 15.69 4.08
C PRO A 165 23.75 14.67 3.36
N PRO A 166 25.08 14.73 3.47
CA PRO A 166 25.95 13.70 2.92
C PRO A 166 25.72 12.36 3.63
N PRO A 167 26.00 11.22 2.96
CA PRO A 167 25.84 9.89 3.55
C PRO A 167 26.62 9.75 4.87
N GLY A 168 26.01 9.13 5.88
CA GLY A 168 26.64 8.75 7.13
C GLY A 168 27.65 7.60 6.98
N ASN A 169 28.03 6.97 8.10
CA ASN A 169 28.92 5.81 8.06
C ASN A 169 28.19 4.46 7.88
N GLY A 170 26.86 4.43 8.04
CA GLY A 170 26.02 3.25 7.86
C GLY A 170 26.24 2.12 8.87
N LYS A 171 26.94 2.36 9.99
CA LYS A 171 27.38 1.27 10.89
C LYS A 171 26.60 1.16 12.19
N LYS A 172 25.72 2.12 12.49
CA LYS A 172 24.96 2.12 13.73
C LYS A 172 23.93 0.98 13.79
N ILE A 173 23.54 0.40 12.65
CA ILE A 173 22.71 -0.80 12.60
C ILE A 173 23.27 -1.97 13.41
N TYR A 174 24.62 -2.12 13.49
CA TYR A 174 25.27 -3.17 14.25
C TYR A 174 25.22 -2.96 15.78
N GLU A 175 24.98 -1.72 16.21
CA GLU A 175 24.72 -1.39 17.62
C GLU A 175 23.24 -1.60 17.95
N ILE A 176 22.34 -1.30 17.00
CA ILE A 176 20.90 -1.50 17.15
C ILE A 176 20.56 -2.97 17.21
N ASP A 177 21.15 -3.76 16.30
CA ASP A 177 20.94 -5.20 16.20
C ASP A 177 22.30 -5.92 16.03
N PRO A 178 22.88 -6.44 17.12
CA PRO A 178 24.17 -7.14 17.07
C PRO A 178 24.20 -8.41 16.21
N LEU A 179 23.05 -9.01 15.90
CA LEU A 179 22.98 -10.18 15.01
C LEU A 179 23.37 -9.83 13.58
N LEU A 180 23.23 -8.57 13.18
CA LEU A 180 23.65 -8.08 11.86
C LEU A 180 25.15 -8.14 11.62
N VAL A 181 25.96 -8.26 12.67
CA VAL A 181 27.41 -8.40 12.54
C VAL A 181 27.79 -9.63 11.69
N GLY A 182 27.00 -10.70 11.77
CA GLY A 182 27.18 -11.92 10.95
C GLY A 182 26.91 -11.70 9.45
N PHE A 183 26.26 -10.60 9.07
CA PHE A 183 25.89 -10.25 7.69
C PHE A 183 26.57 -8.98 7.19
N ARG A 184 27.66 -8.59 7.83
CA ARG A 184 28.39 -7.34 7.56
C ARG A 184 28.79 -7.20 6.11
N ASP A 185 29.28 -8.25 5.47
CA ASP A 185 29.75 -8.19 4.09
C ASP A 185 28.61 -7.79 3.13
N HIS A 186 27.42 -8.33 3.32
CA HIS A 186 26.25 -7.96 2.52
C HIS A 186 25.78 -6.54 2.82
N LEU A 187 25.69 -6.17 4.10
CA LEU A 187 25.18 -4.86 4.53
C LEU A 187 26.15 -3.72 4.20
N ASP A 188 27.46 -3.93 4.39
CA ASP A 188 28.49 -2.95 4.00
C ASP A 188 28.56 -2.82 2.46
N TYR A 189 28.39 -3.91 1.71
CA TYR A 189 28.27 -3.86 0.24
C TYR A 189 27.06 -3.04 -0.19
N ARG A 190 25.87 -3.34 0.36
CA ARG A 190 24.62 -2.59 0.08
C ARG A 190 24.79 -1.10 0.37
N TYR A 191 25.32 -0.76 1.54
CA TYR A 191 25.58 0.62 1.91
C TYR A 191 26.64 1.29 1.02
N GLY A 192 27.63 0.52 0.60
CA GLY A 192 28.65 0.93 -0.39
C GLY A 192 28.02 1.27 -1.75
N GLN A 193 27.05 0.48 -2.23
CA GLN A 193 26.32 0.77 -3.47
C GLN A 193 25.50 2.08 -3.35
N TYR A 194 24.79 2.26 -2.24
CA TYR A 194 24.09 3.54 -1.97
C TYR A 194 25.07 4.74 -1.99
N LYS A 195 26.21 4.64 -1.31
CA LYS A 195 27.21 5.73 -1.31
C LYS A 195 27.77 5.99 -2.70
N ARG A 196 28.13 4.95 -3.43
CA ARG A 196 28.64 5.07 -4.80
C ARG A 196 27.63 5.80 -5.70
N LEU A 197 26.36 5.41 -5.66
CA LEU A 197 25.32 6.10 -6.45
C LEU A 197 25.17 7.57 -6.03
N ARG A 198 25.20 7.87 -4.71
CA ARG A 198 25.17 9.26 -4.24
C ARG A 198 26.37 10.07 -4.76
N GLU A 199 27.59 9.53 -4.71
CA GLU A 199 28.80 10.17 -5.20
C GLU A 199 28.76 10.37 -6.72
N GLU A 200 28.25 9.39 -7.48
CA GLU A 200 28.06 9.51 -8.93
C GLU A 200 26.99 10.57 -9.29
N ILE A 201 25.86 10.59 -8.57
CA ILE A 201 24.82 11.61 -8.75
C ILE A 201 25.35 13.00 -8.39
N ASP A 202 26.10 13.14 -7.29
CA ASP A 202 26.72 14.40 -6.91
C ASP A 202 27.71 14.90 -7.99
N LYS A 203 28.50 13.98 -8.53
CA LYS A 203 29.53 14.30 -9.53
C LYS A 203 28.97 14.67 -10.90
N TYR A 204 27.99 13.93 -11.38
CA TYR A 204 27.53 14.04 -12.78
C TYR A 204 26.25 14.86 -12.94
N GLU A 205 25.43 14.96 -11.88
CA GLU A 205 24.11 15.60 -11.96
C GLU A 205 23.95 16.80 -11.02
N GLY A 206 24.95 17.07 -10.19
CA GLY A 206 24.93 18.20 -9.26
C GLY A 206 24.18 17.92 -7.96
N GLY A 207 24.01 16.64 -7.61
CA GLY A 207 23.42 16.14 -6.38
C GLY A 207 22.01 15.55 -6.53
N LEU A 208 21.62 14.80 -5.51
CA LEU A 208 20.34 14.10 -5.48
C LEU A 208 19.14 15.07 -5.58
N GLU A 209 19.30 16.28 -5.06
CA GLU A 209 18.29 17.34 -5.19
C GLU A 209 18.07 17.73 -6.66
N VAL A 210 19.13 17.90 -7.44
CA VAL A 210 19.04 18.27 -8.87
C VAL A 210 18.58 17.07 -9.70
N PHE A 211 19.12 15.89 -9.40
CA PHE A 211 18.76 14.64 -10.10
C PHE A 211 17.28 14.31 -10.01
N SER A 212 16.66 14.52 -8.86
CA SER A 212 15.24 14.27 -8.62
C SER A 212 14.29 15.33 -9.19
N ARG A 213 14.81 16.32 -9.94
CA ARG A 213 14.01 17.29 -10.71
C ARG A 213 13.95 16.91 -12.19
N GLY A 214 13.90 15.62 -12.52
CA GLY A 214 13.81 15.15 -13.90
C GLY A 214 12.63 15.74 -14.66
N TYR A 215 11.50 16.02 -14.00
CA TYR A 215 10.32 16.67 -14.60
C TYR A 215 10.56 18.13 -15.05
N GLU A 216 11.66 18.77 -14.63
CA GLU A 216 12.08 20.07 -15.18
C GLU A 216 12.95 19.91 -16.45
N LYS A 217 13.48 18.69 -16.70
CA LYS A 217 14.35 18.37 -17.83
C LYS A 217 13.67 17.54 -18.91
N PHE A 218 12.76 16.64 -18.51
CA PHE A 218 12.00 15.73 -19.37
C PHE A 218 10.52 16.13 -19.43
N GLY A 219 9.80 15.59 -20.41
CA GLY A 219 8.44 16.00 -20.69
C GLY A 219 8.41 17.40 -21.32
N PHE A 220 7.36 18.14 -21.06
CA PHE A 220 7.15 19.49 -21.60
C PHE A 220 7.67 20.54 -20.64
N THR A 221 8.62 21.37 -21.13
CA THR A 221 9.15 22.51 -20.38
C THR A 221 8.84 23.80 -21.10
N ARG A 222 8.06 24.67 -20.43
CA ARG A 222 7.69 25.98 -20.96
C ARG A 222 8.78 27.01 -20.67
N SER A 223 9.16 27.81 -21.67
CA SER A 223 10.00 29.00 -21.56
C SER A 223 9.31 30.24 -22.14
N ALA A 224 9.95 31.40 -22.01
CA ALA A 224 9.46 32.64 -22.64
C ALA A 224 9.43 32.56 -24.19
N GLU A 225 10.32 31.74 -24.78
CA GLU A 225 10.47 31.63 -26.24
C GLU A 225 9.63 30.50 -26.84
N GLY A 226 9.17 29.54 -26.05
CA GLY A 226 8.44 28.38 -26.57
C GLY A 226 8.36 27.21 -25.61
N ILE A 227 8.15 26.02 -26.16
CA ILE A 227 8.06 24.76 -25.44
C ILE A 227 9.15 23.82 -25.91
N THR A 228 9.92 23.28 -24.98
CA THR A 228 10.84 22.16 -25.21
C THR A 228 10.19 20.87 -24.75
N TYR A 229 10.20 19.83 -25.57
CA TYR A 229 9.79 18.49 -25.21
C TYR A 229 10.97 17.53 -25.29
N ARG A 230 11.19 16.73 -24.23
CA ARG A 230 12.22 15.71 -24.16
C ARG A 230 11.64 14.39 -23.67
N GLU A 231 12.08 13.30 -24.33
CA GLU A 231 11.67 11.95 -23.99
C GLU A 231 12.84 10.97 -24.09
N TRP A 232 13.00 10.11 -23.10
CA TRP A 232 14.00 9.05 -23.13
C TRP A 232 13.44 7.81 -23.80
N ALA A 233 13.94 7.48 -24.98
CA ALA A 233 13.53 6.30 -25.75
C ALA A 233 14.68 5.78 -26.62
N PRO A 234 15.72 5.14 -26.01
CA PRO A 234 16.94 4.73 -26.72
C PRO A 234 16.69 3.67 -27.80
N GLY A 235 15.63 2.84 -27.67
CA GLY A 235 15.27 1.81 -28.64
C GLY A 235 14.59 2.35 -29.90
N ALA A 236 14.09 3.58 -29.91
CA ALA A 236 13.46 4.18 -31.06
C ALA A 236 14.48 4.60 -32.14
N LYS A 237 14.10 4.46 -33.41
CA LYS A 237 14.91 4.86 -34.56
C LYS A 237 14.58 6.26 -35.05
N SER A 238 13.35 6.70 -34.87
CA SER A 238 12.87 8.04 -35.13
C SER A 238 11.72 8.36 -34.19
N ALA A 239 11.53 9.65 -33.89
CA ALA A 239 10.45 10.13 -33.06
C ALA A 239 9.86 11.43 -33.63
N SER A 240 8.56 11.64 -33.45
CA SER A 240 7.85 12.86 -33.78
C SER A 240 6.82 13.16 -32.71
N LEU A 241 6.71 14.43 -32.30
CA LEU A 241 5.66 14.90 -31.43
C LEU A 241 4.41 15.18 -32.24
N ILE A 242 3.27 14.56 -31.86
CA ILE A 242 2.00 14.68 -32.56
C ILE A 242 0.87 15.03 -31.61
N GLY A 243 -0.13 15.72 -32.11
CA GLY A 243 -1.28 16.11 -31.29
C GLY A 243 -2.26 17.03 -32.01
N ASP A 244 -3.23 17.56 -31.28
CA ASP A 244 -4.22 18.51 -31.81
C ASP A 244 -3.55 19.78 -32.34
N PHE A 245 -2.46 20.21 -31.75
CA PHE A 245 -1.71 21.42 -32.09
C PHE A 245 -1.09 21.39 -33.51
N ASN A 246 -0.81 20.22 -34.06
CA ASN A 246 -0.27 20.04 -35.41
C ASN A 246 -1.15 19.15 -36.30
N ASN A 247 -2.44 18.97 -35.94
CA ASN A 247 -3.42 18.13 -36.64
C ASN A 247 -2.93 16.67 -36.78
N TRP A 248 -2.22 16.17 -35.77
CA TRP A 248 -1.67 14.79 -35.77
C TRP A 248 -0.73 14.49 -36.96
N ASN A 249 -0.05 15.53 -37.49
CA ASN A 249 0.85 15.40 -38.62
C ASN A 249 2.20 14.79 -38.18
N THR A 250 2.44 13.54 -38.54
CA THR A 250 3.61 12.77 -38.19
C THR A 250 4.94 13.27 -38.74
N ASN A 251 4.91 14.22 -39.67
CA ASN A 251 6.12 14.76 -40.35
C ASN A 251 6.37 16.23 -39.98
N ALA A 252 5.51 16.86 -39.15
CA ALA A 252 5.66 18.26 -38.83
C ALA A 252 6.76 18.51 -37.79
N ASP A 253 6.70 17.78 -36.69
CA ASP A 253 7.50 18.06 -35.50
C ASP A 253 8.39 16.85 -35.18
N VAL A 254 9.38 16.65 -36.08
CA VAL A 254 10.36 15.54 -35.99
C VAL A 254 11.41 15.89 -34.94
N MET A 255 11.68 14.96 -34.07
CA MET A 255 12.62 15.10 -32.94
C MET A 255 14.02 14.66 -33.32
N THR A 256 15.03 15.16 -32.62
CA THR A 256 16.44 14.75 -32.74
C THR A 256 16.87 13.97 -31.52
N GLN A 257 17.66 12.91 -31.71
CA GLN A 257 18.19 12.08 -30.63
C GLN A 257 19.62 12.46 -30.27
N ASN A 258 19.92 12.53 -28.97
CA ASN A 258 21.29 12.69 -28.48
C ASN A 258 21.97 11.32 -28.24
N GLU A 259 23.25 11.35 -27.85
CA GLU A 259 24.05 10.15 -27.57
C GLU A 259 23.56 9.29 -26.40
N PHE A 260 22.66 9.82 -25.53
CA PHE A 260 22.06 9.13 -24.37
C PHE A 260 20.68 8.53 -24.67
N GLY A 261 20.24 8.61 -25.94
CA GLY A 261 18.92 8.09 -26.33
C GLY A 261 17.76 9.00 -25.96
N VAL A 262 18.05 10.27 -25.67
CA VAL A 262 17.01 11.28 -25.39
C VAL A 262 16.63 11.98 -26.67
N TRP A 263 15.36 11.96 -26.99
CA TRP A 263 14.75 12.68 -28.10
C TRP A 263 14.32 14.07 -27.62
N GLU A 264 14.60 15.10 -28.45
CA GLU A 264 14.33 16.50 -28.14
C GLU A 264 13.76 17.25 -29.34
N ILE A 265 12.81 18.14 -29.03
CA ILE A 265 12.33 19.16 -29.96
C ILE A 265 12.04 20.47 -29.22
N PHE A 266 12.35 21.60 -29.88
CA PHE A 266 11.93 22.92 -29.43
C PHE A 266 10.88 23.50 -30.40
N LEU A 267 9.74 23.90 -29.87
CA LEU A 267 8.65 24.54 -30.60
C LEU A 267 8.58 26.01 -30.17
N PRO A 268 8.90 26.96 -31.06
CA PRO A 268 8.84 28.38 -30.75
C PRO A 268 7.39 28.84 -30.61
N ASN A 269 7.18 29.92 -29.83
CA ASN A 269 5.88 30.56 -29.75
C ASN A 269 5.35 30.97 -31.13
N ASN A 270 4.06 30.97 -31.28
CA ASN A 270 3.39 31.46 -32.50
C ASN A 270 3.73 32.96 -32.75
N ALA A 271 3.48 33.42 -33.96
CA ALA A 271 3.77 34.81 -34.35
C ALA A 271 3.03 35.87 -33.52
N ASP A 272 1.93 35.51 -32.94
CA ASP A 272 1.12 36.36 -32.00
C ASP A 272 1.58 36.26 -30.52
N GLY A 273 2.62 35.49 -30.25
CA GLY A 273 3.16 35.27 -28.90
C GLY A 273 2.46 34.17 -28.12
N SER A 274 1.42 33.54 -28.64
CA SER A 274 0.74 32.41 -28.00
C SER A 274 1.61 31.15 -27.99
N PRO A 275 1.39 30.21 -27.04
CA PRO A 275 2.13 28.96 -26.99
C PRO A 275 1.88 28.09 -28.22
N PRO A 276 2.89 27.35 -28.69
CA PRO A 276 2.74 26.46 -29.86
C PRO A 276 1.83 25.26 -29.59
N ILE A 277 1.71 24.85 -28.32
CA ILE A 277 0.78 23.82 -27.87
C ILE A 277 -0.19 24.48 -26.90
N PRO A 278 -1.46 24.68 -27.25
CA PRO A 278 -2.46 25.21 -26.34
C PRO A 278 -2.72 24.29 -25.14
N HIS A 279 -3.02 24.88 -23.97
CA HIS A 279 -3.53 24.14 -22.83
C HIS A 279 -4.71 23.24 -23.21
N GLY A 280 -4.75 22.00 -22.71
CA GLY A 280 -5.80 21.04 -23.01
C GLY A 280 -5.62 20.26 -24.31
N SER A 281 -4.57 20.54 -25.11
CA SER A 281 -4.30 19.80 -26.34
C SER A 281 -3.95 18.34 -26.04
N ARG A 282 -4.52 17.42 -26.83
CA ARG A 282 -4.11 16.01 -26.80
C ARG A 282 -2.75 15.87 -27.48
N VAL A 283 -1.85 15.09 -26.87
CA VAL A 283 -0.47 14.90 -27.35
C VAL A 283 -0.07 13.43 -27.25
N LYS A 284 0.73 12.98 -28.22
CA LYS A 284 1.43 11.69 -28.21
C LYS A 284 2.81 11.84 -28.84
N ILE A 285 3.70 10.91 -28.51
CA ILE A 285 4.96 10.72 -29.24
C ILE A 285 4.82 9.50 -30.15
N ARG A 286 5.02 9.72 -31.46
CA ARG A 286 5.10 8.65 -32.44
C ARG A 286 6.54 8.23 -32.63
N MET A 287 6.79 6.95 -32.50
CA MET A 287 8.14 6.38 -32.63
C MET A 287 8.15 5.22 -33.62
N ASP A 288 9.21 5.13 -34.46
CA ASP A 288 9.57 3.91 -35.18
C ASP A 288 10.47 3.08 -34.27
N THR A 289 9.95 1.95 -33.82
CA THR A 289 10.59 1.12 -32.82
C THR A 289 10.92 -0.28 -33.35
N PRO A 290 11.74 -1.07 -32.64
CA PRO A 290 11.97 -2.47 -33.01
C PRO A 290 10.69 -3.34 -33.10
N SER A 291 9.66 -2.96 -32.37
CA SER A 291 8.35 -3.66 -32.40
C SER A 291 7.35 -3.02 -33.38
N GLY A 292 7.76 -2.06 -34.19
CA GLY A 292 6.94 -1.35 -35.17
C GLY A 292 6.63 0.09 -34.76
N ILE A 293 5.81 0.76 -35.56
CA ILE A 293 5.39 2.15 -35.29
C ILE A 293 4.42 2.15 -34.10
N LYS A 294 4.68 3.06 -33.16
CA LYS A 294 3.90 3.20 -31.94
C LYS A 294 3.61 4.66 -31.62
N ASP A 295 2.36 4.96 -31.18
CA ASP A 295 1.95 6.24 -30.65
C ASP A 295 1.78 6.10 -29.13
N SER A 296 2.75 6.57 -28.37
CA SER A 296 2.78 6.46 -26.91
C SER A 296 2.37 7.76 -26.23
N ILE A 297 1.78 7.68 -25.06
CA ILE A 297 1.62 8.83 -24.18
C ILE A 297 2.99 9.21 -23.63
N PRO A 298 3.40 10.51 -23.62
CA PRO A 298 4.66 10.94 -23.03
C PRO A 298 4.85 10.37 -21.61
N ALA A 299 6.02 9.80 -21.32
CA ALA A 299 6.25 9.14 -20.02
C ALA A 299 6.14 10.10 -18.83
N TRP A 300 6.47 11.37 -19.04
CA TRP A 300 6.44 12.44 -18.03
C TRP A 300 5.17 13.29 -18.09
N ILE A 301 4.10 12.77 -18.71
CA ILE A 301 2.82 13.50 -18.80
C ILE A 301 2.20 13.71 -17.43
N ASN A 302 1.73 14.90 -17.15
CA ASN A 302 1.12 15.27 -15.87
C ASN A 302 -0.42 15.19 -15.87
N PHE A 303 -1.03 14.90 -17.01
CA PHE A 303 -2.46 14.62 -17.13
C PHE A 303 -2.73 13.72 -18.34
N SER A 304 -3.62 12.77 -18.22
CA SER A 304 -4.00 11.87 -19.31
C SER A 304 -5.47 11.48 -19.16
N VAL A 305 -6.20 11.42 -20.27
CA VAL A 305 -7.66 11.26 -20.28
C VAL A 305 -8.08 10.25 -21.34
N GLN A 306 -9.06 9.43 -20.99
CA GLN A 306 -9.78 8.59 -21.94
C GLN A 306 -11.01 9.33 -22.47
N ALA A 307 -11.05 9.65 -23.77
CA ALA A 307 -12.22 10.28 -24.34
C ALA A 307 -13.39 9.29 -24.44
N PRO A 308 -14.64 9.74 -24.31
CA PRO A 308 -15.79 8.87 -24.44
C PRO A 308 -15.83 8.11 -25.75
N GLY A 309 -15.86 6.77 -25.65
CA GLY A 309 -15.88 5.87 -26.83
C GLY A 309 -14.51 5.53 -27.41
N GLU A 310 -13.42 6.11 -26.92
CA GLU A 310 -12.06 5.72 -27.25
C GLU A 310 -11.53 4.62 -26.30
N ILE A 311 -10.70 3.73 -26.85
CA ILE A 311 -10.06 2.68 -26.02
C ILE A 311 -8.76 3.20 -25.40
N PRO A 312 -7.81 3.77 -26.20
CA PRO A 312 -6.58 4.30 -25.63
C PRO A 312 -6.81 5.66 -24.95
N TYR A 313 -6.03 5.90 -23.91
CA TYR A 313 -5.88 7.21 -23.33
C TYR A 313 -5.09 8.16 -24.24
N ASN A 314 -5.22 9.45 -24.00
CA ASN A 314 -4.42 10.49 -24.64
C ASN A 314 -3.73 11.31 -23.56
N GLY A 315 -2.45 11.64 -23.75
CA GLY A 315 -1.78 12.64 -22.94
C GLY A 315 -2.42 14.00 -23.20
N ILE A 316 -2.55 14.80 -22.17
CA ILE A 316 -3.06 16.17 -22.25
C ILE A 316 -1.96 17.13 -21.84
N TYR A 317 -1.64 18.08 -22.70
CA TYR A 317 -0.75 19.17 -22.33
C TYR A 317 -1.49 20.07 -21.33
N TYR A 318 -1.16 19.89 -20.06
CA TYR A 318 -1.81 20.60 -18.95
C TYR A 318 -0.92 21.75 -18.48
N ASP A 319 -1.20 22.96 -18.97
CA ASP A 319 -0.51 24.20 -18.63
C ASP A 319 -1.55 25.34 -18.64
N PRO A 320 -2.43 25.40 -17.62
CA PRO A 320 -3.45 26.45 -17.54
C PRO A 320 -2.80 27.83 -17.49
N PRO A 321 -3.51 28.89 -17.94
CA PRO A 321 -3.08 30.28 -17.79
C PRO A 321 -2.69 30.58 -16.33
N GLU A 322 -1.73 31.49 -16.12
CA GLU A 322 -1.20 31.76 -14.77
C GLU A 322 -2.27 32.18 -13.77
N GLU A 323 -3.29 32.88 -14.24
CA GLU A 323 -4.45 33.32 -13.47
C GLU A 323 -5.43 32.19 -13.09
N GLU A 324 -5.36 31.05 -13.80
CA GLU A 324 -6.20 29.87 -13.56
C GLU A 324 -5.47 28.78 -12.79
N LYS A 325 -4.14 28.88 -12.62
CA LYS A 325 -3.37 27.90 -11.87
C LYS A 325 -3.80 27.84 -10.41
N TYR A 326 -3.99 26.63 -9.90
CA TYR A 326 -4.36 26.42 -8.50
C TYR A 326 -3.27 26.94 -7.56
N VAL A 327 -3.65 27.78 -6.60
CA VAL A 327 -2.77 28.31 -5.56
C VAL A 327 -3.21 27.80 -4.21
N PHE A 328 -2.39 27.01 -3.54
CA PHE A 328 -2.66 26.53 -2.20
C PHE A 328 -2.83 27.67 -1.21
N GLN A 329 -3.90 27.63 -0.42
CA GLN A 329 -4.26 28.65 0.57
C GLN A 329 -3.78 28.27 1.98
N HIS A 330 -3.57 26.98 2.24
CA HIS A 330 -3.23 26.46 3.55
C HIS A 330 -1.85 25.79 3.56
N SER A 331 -1.14 25.96 4.65
CA SER A 331 0.16 25.30 4.84
C SER A 331 -0.03 23.84 5.26
N GLN A 332 0.91 22.98 4.86
CA GLN A 332 0.96 21.59 5.33
C GLN A 332 0.96 21.53 6.87
N PRO A 333 0.13 20.66 7.46
CA PRO A 333 0.12 20.43 8.90
C PRO A 333 1.46 19.87 9.40
N LYS A 334 1.77 20.09 10.66
CA LYS A 334 2.90 19.43 11.29
C LYS A 334 2.61 17.95 11.48
N ARG A 335 3.65 17.13 11.33
CA ARG A 335 3.57 15.70 11.60
C ARG A 335 3.07 15.44 13.03
N PRO A 336 1.97 14.69 13.22
CA PRO A 336 1.47 14.35 14.55
C PRO A 336 2.39 13.33 15.21
N LYS A 337 2.32 13.23 16.54
CA LYS A 337 3.10 12.24 17.31
C LYS A 337 2.70 10.82 16.96
N SER A 338 1.40 10.56 16.81
CA SER A 338 0.84 9.27 16.36
C SER A 338 -0.04 9.47 15.14
N LEU A 339 0.01 8.54 14.20
CA LEU A 339 -0.81 8.55 13.00
C LEU A 339 -2.10 7.79 13.25
N ARG A 340 -3.23 8.47 13.02
CA ARG A 340 -4.57 7.87 12.94
C ARG A 340 -5.04 8.04 11.51
N ILE A 341 -4.81 6.98 10.71
CA ILE A 341 -4.93 7.02 9.26
C ILE A 341 -6.32 6.51 8.84
N TYR A 342 -7.00 7.31 8.03
CA TYR A 342 -8.20 6.90 7.31
C TYR A 342 -7.80 6.56 5.87
N GLU A 343 -7.77 5.27 5.55
CA GLU A 343 -7.47 4.78 4.20
C GLU A 343 -8.71 4.90 3.33
N ALA A 344 -8.60 5.50 2.15
CA ALA A 344 -9.74 5.76 1.30
C ALA A 344 -9.41 5.69 -0.19
N HIS A 345 -10.34 5.14 -0.97
CA HIS A 345 -10.35 5.20 -2.43
C HIS A 345 -11.32 6.30 -2.89
N VAL A 346 -10.83 7.32 -3.59
CA VAL A 346 -11.63 8.48 -3.98
C VAL A 346 -12.88 8.06 -4.76
N GLY A 347 -12.73 7.24 -5.79
CA GLY A 347 -13.85 6.83 -6.65
C GLY A 347 -14.93 6.02 -5.94
N MET A 348 -14.63 5.35 -4.79
CA MET A 348 -15.59 4.58 -4.00
C MET A 348 -16.27 5.39 -2.89
N SER A 349 -15.88 6.63 -2.68
CA SER A 349 -16.27 7.43 -1.50
C SER A 349 -17.67 8.06 -1.60
N SER A 350 -18.56 7.45 -2.37
CA SER A 350 -19.96 7.87 -2.49
C SER A 350 -20.93 6.83 -1.94
N THR A 351 -22.07 7.26 -1.42
CA THR A 351 -23.20 6.36 -1.12
C THR A 351 -23.94 5.91 -2.38
N GLU A 352 -23.81 6.66 -3.47
CA GLU A 352 -24.37 6.32 -4.78
C GLU A 352 -23.46 5.37 -5.58
N PRO A 353 -24.01 4.51 -6.43
CA PRO A 353 -23.21 3.59 -7.27
C PRO A 353 -22.61 4.31 -8.48
N LYS A 354 -21.62 5.16 -8.24
CA LYS A 354 -20.90 5.97 -9.24
C LYS A 354 -19.42 6.07 -8.90
N ILE A 355 -18.62 6.61 -9.81
CA ILE A 355 -17.28 7.10 -9.49
C ILE A 355 -17.40 8.47 -8.82
N ASN A 356 -16.89 8.60 -7.59
CA ASN A 356 -16.86 9.86 -6.87
C ASN A 356 -15.69 10.74 -7.35
N THR A 357 -15.85 12.05 -7.22
CA THR A 357 -14.85 13.04 -7.66
C THR A 357 -13.97 13.53 -6.52
N TYR A 358 -12.83 14.16 -6.87
CA TYR A 358 -11.96 14.85 -5.89
C TYR A 358 -12.73 15.94 -5.14
N ALA A 359 -13.60 16.68 -5.84
CA ALA A 359 -14.43 17.74 -5.26
C ALA A 359 -15.45 17.17 -4.25
N GLU A 360 -16.17 16.11 -4.62
CA GLU A 360 -17.11 15.45 -3.70
C GLU A 360 -16.41 14.81 -2.49
N PHE A 361 -15.24 14.20 -2.69
CA PHE A 361 -14.42 13.71 -1.59
C PHE A 361 -14.01 14.83 -0.63
N ARG A 362 -13.56 15.97 -1.20
CA ARG A 362 -13.19 17.18 -0.46
C ARG A 362 -14.34 17.70 0.40
N ASP A 363 -15.54 17.78 -0.18
CA ASP A 363 -16.68 18.47 0.45
C ASP A 363 -17.46 17.55 1.42
N ASP A 364 -17.57 16.26 1.11
CA ASP A 364 -18.38 15.31 1.87
C ASP A 364 -17.56 14.44 2.84
N LEU A 365 -16.42 13.89 2.38
CA LEU A 365 -15.71 12.90 3.18
C LEU A 365 -14.63 13.49 4.10
N LEU A 366 -13.89 14.51 3.70
CA LEU A 366 -12.88 15.11 4.57
C LEU A 366 -13.47 15.67 5.88
N PRO A 367 -14.64 16.38 5.89
CA PRO A 367 -15.27 16.79 7.13
C PRO A 367 -15.67 15.60 8.03
N ARG A 368 -16.11 14.49 7.41
CA ARG A 368 -16.43 13.25 8.13
C ARG A 368 -15.18 12.66 8.78
N ILE A 369 -14.09 12.53 8.04
CA ILE A 369 -12.80 12.02 8.55
C ILE A 369 -12.33 12.86 9.75
N LYS A 370 -12.43 14.20 9.66
CA LYS A 370 -12.09 15.09 10.75
C LYS A 370 -12.97 14.89 11.98
N ARG A 371 -14.28 14.79 11.78
CA ARG A 371 -15.26 14.56 12.86
C ARG A 371 -14.96 13.24 13.59
N LEU A 372 -14.62 12.19 12.84
CA LEU A 372 -14.27 10.88 13.42
C LEU A 372 -12.96 10.89 14.21
N GLY A 373 -12.15 11.95 14.13
CA GLY A 373 -10.93 12.09 14.93
C GLY A 373 -9.65 11.57 14.25
N TYR A 374 -9.69 11.23 12.96
CA TYR A 374 -8.48 10.88 12.20
C TYR A 374 -7.66 12.13 11.89
N ASN A 375 -6.33 11.98 11.83
CA ASN A 375 -5.40 13.08 11.59
C ASN A 375 -4.56 12.90 10.32
N ALA A 376 -4.78 11.81 9.60
CA ALA A 376 -4.21 11.56 8.30
C ALA A 376 -5.23 10.83 7.41
N VAL A 377 -5.24 11.15 6.12
CA VAL A 377 -5.93 10.37 5.09
C VAL A 377 -4.89 9.75 4.16
N GLN A 378 -5.00 8.45 3.90
CA GLN A 378 -4.20 7.74 2.90
C GLN A 378 -5.06 7.53 1.67
N LEU A 379 -4.75 8.23 0.58
CA LEU A 379 -5.42 8.07 -0.69
C LEU A 379 -4.83 6.87 -1.42
N MET A 380 -5.63 5.84 -1.63
CA MET A 380 -5.25 4.66 -2.40
C MET A 380 -4.86 5.06 -3.82
N ALA A 381 -3.86 4.39 -4.35
CA ALA A 381 -3.22 4.54 -5.66
C ALA A 381 -4.00 5.41 -6.68
N ILE A 382 -3.79 6.71 -6.62
CA ILE A 382 -4.47 7.69 -7.49
C ILE A 382 -3.68 8.05 -8.74
N GLN A 383 -2.50 7.46 -8.96
CA GLN A 383 -1.77 7.60 -10.21
C GLN A 383 -2.64 7.06 -11.35
N GLU A 384 -2.56 7.69 -12.55
CA GLU A 384 -3.44 7.31 -13.65
C GLU A 384 -3.24 5.86 -14.08
N HIS A 385 -4.36 5.19 -14.30
CA HIS A 385 -4.44 3.78 -14.64
C HIS A 385 -5.60 3.53 -15.61
N SER A 386 -5.36 2.81 -16.70
CA SER A 386 -6.43 2.52 -17.67
C SER A 386 -7.40 1.45 -17.17
N TYR A 387 -6.95 0.53 -16.34
CA TYR A 387 -7.79 -0.54 -15.81
C TYR A 387 -8.35 -0.19 -14.43
N TYR A 388 -9.59 0.31 -14.40
CA TYR A 388 -10.23 0.76 -13.15
C TYR A 388 -10.34 -0.33 -12.08
N ALA A 389 -10.59 -1.58 -12.48
CA ALA A 389 -10.68 -2.69 -11.54
C ALA A 389 -9.33 -3.14 -10.94
N SER A 390 -8.23 -2.47 -11.27
CA SER A 390 -6.95 -2.59 -10.56
C SER A 390 -6.88 -1.75 -9.29
N PHE A 391 -7.91 -0.99 -8.96
CA PHE A 391 -7.96 -0.04 -7.81
C PHE A 391 -6.92 1.08 -7.87
N GLY A 392 -6.26 1.26 -9.02
CA GLY A 392 -5.16 2.17 -9.22
C GLY A 392 -3.77 1.52 -9.12
N TYR A 393 -3.67 0.24 -8.81
CA TYR A 393 -2.36 -0.42 -8.67
C TYR A 393 -1.72 -0.86 -9.99
N HIS A 394 -2.42 -0.80 -11.13
CA HIS A 394 -1.83 -0.98 -12.46
C HIS A 394 -1.57 0.38 -13.13
N VAL A 395 -0.59 1.11 -12.61
CA VAL A 395 -0.26 2.48 -13.06
C VAL A 395 0.20 2.48 -14.51
N THR A 396 -0.37 3.41 -15.30
CA THR A 396 0.04 3.68 -16.68
C THR A 396 0.84 4.98 -16.80
N ASN A 397 0.41 6.05 -16.11
CA ASN A 397 1.03 7.37 -16.18
C ASN A 397 1.37 7.88 -14.79
N PHE A 398 2.63 7.81 -14.42
CA PHE A 398 3.11 7.99 -13.05
C PHE A 398 3.00 9.42 -12.52
N PHE A 399 3.10 10.43 -13.39
CA PHE A 399 3.05 11.84 -13.01
C PHE A 399 1.64 12.44 -13.08
N ALA A 400 0.66 11.68 -13.57
CA ALA A 400 -0.73 12.11 -13.75
C ALA A 400 -1.63 11.54 -12.65
N PRO A 401 -2.55 12.34 -12.07
CA PRO A 401 -3.62 11.83 -11.22
C PRO A 401 -4.71 11.17 -12.06
N SER A 402 -5.49 10.28 -11.45
CA SER A 402 -6.59 9.60 -12.13
C SER A 402 -7.65 10.59 -12.60
N SER A 403 -7.76 10.71 -13.92
CA SER A 403 -8.70 11.62 -14.59
C SER A 403 -10.18 11.24 -14.41
N ARG A 404 -10.46 10.02 -13.95
CA ARG A 404 -11.81 9.57 -13.60
C ARG A 404 -12.41 10.34 -12.42
N CYS A 405 -11.54 10.81 -11.52
CA CYS A 405 -11.99 11.52 -10.32
C CYS A 405 -11.96 13.04 -10.47
N GLY A 406 -11.40 13.58 -11.56
CA GLY A 406 -11.31 15.02 -11.82
C GLY A 406 -9.99 15.46 -12.42
N THR A 407 -9.72 16.75 -12.34
CA THR A 407 -8.52 17.41 -12.88
C THR A 407 -7.37 17.42 -11.85
N PRO A 408 -6.13 17.75 -12.30
CA PRO A 408 -5.02 18.02 -11.38
C PRO A 408 -5.34 19.06 -10.31
N ASP A 409 -6.06 20.13 -10.67
CA ASP A 409 -6.41 21.20 -9.74
C ASP A 409 -7.52 20.81 -8.76
N ASP A 410 -8.44 19.92 -9.15
CA ASP A 410 -9.40 19.32 -8.21
C ASP A 410 -8.70 18.53 -7.11
N LEU A 411 -7.67 17.75 -7.45
CA LEU A 411 -6.86 17.04 -6.47
C LEU A 411 -6.09 18.00 -5.56
N LYS A 412 -5.49 19.06 -6.11
CA LYS A 412 -4.84 20.11 -5.31
C LYS A 412 -5.81 20.74 -4.33
N SER A 413 -7.04 21.02 -4.76
CA SER A 413 -8.08 21.61 -3.90
C SER A 413 -8.53 20.67 -2.78
N LEU A 414 -8.54 19.34 -3.04
CA LEU A 414 -8.79 18.32 -2.01
C LEU A 414 -7.70 18.35 -0.94
N ILE A 415 -6.44 18.37 -1.36
CA ILE A 415 -5.28 18.37 -0.45
C ILE A 415 -5.25 19.67 0.37
N ASP A 416 -5.49 20.81 -0.26
CA ASP A 416 -5.56 22.10 0.42
C ASP A 416 -6.66 22.16 1.49
N LYS A 417 -7.83 21.58 1.20
CA LYS A 417 -8.91 21.41 2.18
C LYS A 417 -8.56 20.49 3.33
N ALA A 418 -7.84 19.40 3.05
CA ALA A 418 -7.33 18.51 4.11
C ALA A 418 -6.37 19.27 5.04
N HIS A 419 -5.48 20.10 4.48
CA HIS A 419 -4.57 20.95 5.25
C HIS A 419 -5.31 22.01 6.08
N GLU A 420 -6.36 22.64 5.53
CA GLU A 420 -7.27 23.51 6.30
C GLU A 420 -7.82 22.82 7.54
N LEU A 421 -8.22 21.56 7.40
CA LEU A 421 -8.76 20.74 8.48
C LEU A 421 -7.68 20.19 9.44
N GLY A 422 -6.39 20.41 9.14
CA GLY A 422 -5.27 19.87 9.89
C GLY A 422 -5.11 18.35 9.72
N ILE A 423 -5.46 17.81 8.55
CA ILE A 423 -5.33 16.41 8.17
C ILE A 423 -4.15 16.28 7.21
N LEU A 424 -3.19 15.38 7.52
CA LEU A 424 -2.13 14.99 6.59
C LEU A 424 -2.72 14.18 5.43
N VAL A 425 -2.18 14.38 4.24
CA VAL A 425 -2.55 13.59 3.07
C VAL A 425 -1.36 12.71 2.66
N LEU A 426 -1.51 11.40 2.81
CA LEU A 426 -0.54 10.39 2.38
C LEU A 426 -1.00 9.80 1.05
N MET A 427 -0.06 9.61 0.14
CA MET A 427 -0.34 8.95 -1.13
C MET A 427 0.12 7.50 -1.07
N ASP A 428 -0.73 6.60 -1.54
CA ASP A 428 -0.34 5.23 -1.84
C ASP A 428 0.38 5.22 -3.19
N ILE A 429 1.72 5.11 -3.16
CA ILE A 429 2.57 5.23 -4.34
C ILE A 429 3.04 3.86 -4.81
N VAL A 430 2.84 3.58 -6.10
CA VAL A 430 3.20 2.30 -6.71
C VAL A 430 4.52 2.45 -7.44
N HIS A 431 5.64 2.12 -6.79
CA HIS A 431 6.98 2.06 -7.39
C HIS A 431 7.53 0.63 -7.46
N SER A 432 6.74 -0.34 -7.00
CA SER A 432 7.09 -1.77 -7.05
C SER A 432 6.94 -2.36 -8.47
N HIS A 433 5.99 -1.83 -9.23
CA HIS A 433 5.66 -2.35 -10.55
C HIS A 433 4.90 -1.31 -11.39
N ALA A 434 4.62 -1.64 -12.64
CA ALA A 434 3.78 -0.86 -13.55
C ALA A 434 2.81 -1.77 -14.30
N SER A 435 1.78 -1.17 -14.88
CA SER A 435 0.83 -1.87 -15.76
C SER A 435 1.52 -2.59 -16.90
N ASN A 436 1.04 -3.78 -17.24
CA ASN A 436 1.45 -4.51 -18.43
C ASN A 436 0.81 -3.96 -19.73
N ASN A 437 0.03 -2.88 -19.63
CA ASN A 437 -0.63 -2.24 -20.77
C ASN A 437 0.42 -1.61 -21.73
N VAL A 438 0.40 -2.04 -22.98
CA VAL A 438 1.33 -1.56 -24.02
C VAL A 438 0.83 -0.32 -24.76
N LEU A 439 -0.46 0.05 -24.59
CA LEU A 439 -1.06 1.17 -25.32
C LEU A 439 -0.90 2.48 -24.54
N ASP A 440 -1.15 2.45 -23.24
CA ASP A 440 -1.27 3.63 -22.40
C ASP A 440 -0.11 3.81 -21.42
N GLY A 441 0.65 2.75 -21.14
CA GLY A 441 1.69 2.71 -20.12
C GLY A 441 3.11 2.63 -20.66
N LEU A 442 4.03 2.42 -19.71
CA LEU A 442 5.47 2.34 -19.97
C LEU A 442 5.91 1.00 -20.59
N ASN A 443 5.04 -0.02 -20.60
CA ASN A 443 5.41 -1.31 -21.16
C ASN A 443 5.64 -1.23 -22.66
N MET A 444 6.79 -1.72 -23.13
CA MET A 444 7.20 -1.63 -24.53
C MET A 444 7.21 -0.18 -25.06
N PHE A 445 7.51 0.81 -24.24
CA PHE A 445 7.40 2.23 -24.58
C PHE A 445 8.24 2.58 -25.83
N ASP A 446 9.51 2.21 -25.85
CA ASP A 446 10.43 2.41 -26.99
C ASP A 446 10.52 1.19 -27.93
N GLY A 447 9.58 0.22 -27.78
CA GLY A 447 9.53 -1.03 -28.56
C GLY A 447 10.38 -2.15 -28.02
N THR A 448 11.06 -1.94 -26.86
CA THR A 448 11.81 -2.98 -26.16
C THR A 448 11.13 -3.32 -24.83
N ASP A 449 11.35 -4.53 -24.34
CA ASP A 449 10.83 -4.96 -23.03
C ASP A 449 11.74 -4.54 -21.86
N SER A 450 12.91 -3.98 -22.16
CA SER A 450 13.97 -3.66 -21.19
C SER A 450 14.17 -2.15 -20.96
N HIS A 451 13.30 -1.30 -21.50
CA HIS A 451 13.43 0.15 -21.39
C HIS A 451 13.39 0.64 -19.95
N TYR A 452 12.23 0.58 -19.29
CA TYR A 452 12.08 0.89 -17.87
C TYR A 452 12.23 -0.34 -16.97
N PHE A 453 12.10 -1.53 -17.52
CA PHE A 453 11.94 -2.78 -16.80
C PHE A 453 13.10 -3.74 -17.02
N HIS A 454 13.20 -4.77 -16.20
CA HIS A 454 14.03 -5.91 -16.54
C HIS A 454 13.44 -6.64 -17.75
N SER A 455 14.28 -7.23 -18.60
CA SER A 455 13.83 -8.02 -19.74
C SER A 455 13.39 -9.44 -19.32
N GLY A 456 12.52 -10.04 -20.15
CA GLY A 456 12.07 -11.41 -19.98
C GLY A 456 11.34 -11.66 -18.66
N SER A 457 11.52 -12.85 -18.10
CA SER A 457 10.82 -13.30 -16.90
C SER A 457 11.16 -12.49 -15.64
N ARG A 458 12.37 -11.93 -15.53
CA ARG A 458 12.75 -11.07 -14.42
C ARG A 458 11.93 -9.77 -14.38
N GLY A 459 11.50 -9.27 -15.51
CA GLY A 459 10.71 -8.04 -15.65
C GLY A 459 9.20 -8.27 -15.60
N TYR A 460 8.73 -9.45 -15.19
CA TYR A 460 7.32 -9.78 -15.21
C TYR A 460 6.86 -10.43 -13.90
N HIS A 461 5.92 -9.79 -13.23
CA HIS A 461 5.30 -10.33 -12.03
C HIS A 461 4.06 -11.14 -12.41
N TRP A 462 4.22 -12.47 -12.51
CA TRP A 462 3.20 -13.37 -13.06
C TRP A 462 1.88 -13.39 -12.27
N MET A 463 1.91 -13.12 -10.97
CA MET A 463 0.70 -13.13 -10.12
C MET A 463 -0.11 -11.83 -10.31
N TRP A 464 0.55 -10.69 -10.49
CA TRP A 464 -0.10 -9.39 -10.64
C TRP A 464 -0.26 -8.96 -12.11
N ASP A 465 0.23 -9.75 -13.07
CA ASP A 465 0.25 -9.40 -14.50
C ASP A 465 0.82 -7.99 -14.73
N SER A 466 1.98 -7.72 -14.17
CA SER A 466 2.60 -6.40 -14.15
C SER A 466 4.09 -6.44 -14.51
N ARG A 467 4.68 -5.27 -14.81
CA ARG A 467 6.09 -5.11 -15.16
C ARG A 467 6.89 -4.63 -13.94
N LEU A 468 8.13 -5.17 -13.81
CA LEU A 468 9.03 -4.89 -12.70
C LEU A 468 10.17 -3.99 -13.14
N PHE A 469 10.35 -2.86 -12.46
CA PHE A 469 11.35 -1.85 -12.78
C PHE A 469 12.77 -2.37 -12.64
N ASN A 470 13.67 -1.87 -13.52
CA ASN A 470 15.10 -2.08 -13.40
C ASN A 470 15.73 -0.94 -12.56
N TYR A 471 15.76 -1.12 -11.24
CA TYR A 471 16.29 -0.12 -10.31
C TYR A 471 17.81 0.13 -10.43
N GLY A 472 18.52 -0.69 -11.21
CA GLY A 472 19.92 -0.47 -11.56
C GLY A 472 20.15 0.48 -12.72
N SER A 473 19.08 0.87 -13.46
CA SER A 473 19.14 1.80 -14.57
C SER A 473 19.13 3.25 -14.11
N TRP A 474 20.08 4.07 -14.63
CA TRP A 474 20.22 5.46 -14.26
C TRP A 474 18.97 6.30 -14.53
N GLU A 475 18.39 6.16 -15.72
CA GLU A 475 17.18 6.93 -16.08
C GLU A 475 15.92 6.42 -15.36
N VAL A 476 15.86 5.14 -14.99
CA VAL A 476 14.79 4.61 -14.15
C VAL A 476 14.88 5.17 -12.72
N LEU A 477 16.09 5.25 -12.17
CA LEU A 477 16.31 5.92 -10.86
C LEU A 477 15.88 7.39 -10.92
N ARG A 478 16.30 8.12 -11.98
CA ARG A 478 15.87 9.51 -12.21
C ARG A 478 14.35 9.62 -12.25
N TYR A 479 13.69 8.76 -13.03
CA TYR A 479 12.25 8.76 -13.20
C TYR A 479 11.50 8.56 -11.88
N LEU A 480 11.84 7.52 -11.13
CA LEU A 480 11.15 7.17 -9.89
C LEU A 480 11.45 8.17 -8.75
N LEU A 481 12.69 8.63 -8.61
CA LEU A 481 13.04 9.66 -7.61
C LEU A 481 12.35 10.99 -7.91
N SER A 482 12.30 11.35 -9.19
CA SER A 482 11.58 12.57 -9.64
C SER A 482 10.07 12.44 -9.42
N ASN A 483 9.53 11.24 -9.59
CA ASN A 483 8.11 10.98 -9.36
C ASN A 483 7.72 11.17 -7.89
N ALA A 484 8.46 10.60 -6.96
CA ALA A 484 8.23 10.83 -5.52
C ALA A 484 8.30 12.31 -5.17
N ARG A 485 9.31 13.03 -5.69
CA ARG A 485 9.44 14.47 -5.45
C ARG A 485 8.31 15.27 -6.07
N TRP A 486 7.87 14.93 -7.27
CA TRP A 486 6.76 15.59 -7.98
C TRP A 486 5.49 15.64 -7.12
N TRP A 487 5.10 14.53 -6.54
CA TRP A 487 3.92 14.47 -5.69
C TRP A 487 4.04 15.33 -4.43
N LEU A 488 5.24 15.43 -3.86
CA LEU A 488 5.49 16.31 -2.69
C LEU A 488 5.53 17.80 -3.08
N GLU A 489 6.13 18.16 -4.23
CA GLU A 489 6.29 19.55 -4.62
C GLU A 489 5.05 20.12 -5.29
N GLU A 490 4.47 19.42 -6.25
CA GLU A 490 3.37 19.90 -7.06
C GLU A 490 2.03 19.80 -6.31
N TYR A 491 1.78 18.66 -5.67
CA TYR A 491 0.51 18.39 -5.00
C TYR A 491 0.53 18.60 -3.49
N LYS A 492 1.70 18.83 -2.89
CA LYS A 492 1.84 19.04 -1.44
C LYS A 492 1.40 17.84 -0.59
N PHE A 493 1.56 16.62 -1.09
CA PHE A 493 1.40 15.44 -0.23
C PHE A 493 2.34 15.50 0.97
N ASP A 494 1.91 14.93 2.10
CA ASP A 494 2.65 14.91 3.37
C ASP A 494 3.45 13.62 3.56
N GLY A 495 3.47 12.77 2.57
CA GLY A 495 4.22 11.52 2.58
C GLY A 495 3.57 10.41 1.77
N PHE A 496 4.08 9.19 1.96
CA PHE A 496 3.71 8.03 1.14
C PHE A 496 3.52 6.75 1.95
N ARG A 497 2.62 5.90 1.47
CA ARG A 497 2.69 4.46 1.65
C ARG A 497 3.23 3.86 0.36
N PHE A 498 4.35 3.13 0.46
CA PHE A 498 4.94 2.42 -0.68
C PHE A 498 4.33 1.03 -0.79
N ASP A 499 3.68 0.79 -1.93
CA ASP A 499 3.04 -0.48 -2.27
C ASP A 499 4.04 -1.57 -2.62
N GLY A 500 3.77 -2.81 -2.21
CA GLY A 500 4.45 -4.01 -2.68
C GLY A 500 5.97 -4.05 -2.44
N VAL A 501 6.48 -3.44 -1.36
CA VAL A 501 7.93 -3.31 -1.11
C VAL A 501 8.62 -4.66 -1.00
N THR A 502 7.98 -5.68 -0.44
CA THR A 502 8.54 -7.05 -0.44
C THR A 502 8.81 -7.56 -1.85
N SER A 503 7.93 -7.26 -2.81
CA SER A 503 8.12 -7.63 -4.22
C SER A 503 9.34 -6.95 -4.85
N MET A 504 9.71 -5.74 -4.38
CA MET A 504 10.91 -5.03 -4.84
C MET A 504 12.21 -5.64 -4.28
N MET A 505 12.23 -5.89 -2.96
CA MET A 505 13.45 -6.23 -2.23
C MET A 505 14.02 -7.62 -2.55
N TYR A 506 13.25 -8.49 -3.20
CA TYR A 506 13.67 -9.87 -3.47
C TYR A 506 13.42 -10.27 -4.92
N THR A 507 14.39 -10.99 -5.51
CA THR A 507 14.30 -11.51 -6.89
C THR A 507 13.21 -12.58 -7.07
N HIS A 508 12.76 -13.20 -5.98
CA HIS A 508 11.60 -14.10 -5.96
C HIS A 508 10.28 -13.37 -5.65
N HIS A 509 10.31 -12.03 -5.48
CA HIS A 509 9.16 -11.16 -5.28
C HIS A 509 8.26 -11.54 -4.08
N GLY A 510 8.79 -12.26 -3.08
CA GLY A 510 8.00 -12.80 -1.96
C GLY A 510 7.10 -13.97 -2.34
N LEU A 511 7.10 -14.42 -3.62
CA LEU A 511 6.21 -15.46 -4.12
C LEU A 511 6.71 -16.86 -3.76
N GLN A 512 5.83 -17.69 -3.20
CA GLN A 512 6.10 -19.08 -2.81
C GLN A 512 7.24 -19.23 -1.79
N VAL A 513 7.59 -18.17 -1.10
CA VAL A 513 8.64 -18.14 -0.07
C VAL A 513 7.99 -17.78 1.27
N ALA A 514 8.34 -18.51 2.32
CA ALA A 514 7.95 -18.17 3.68
C ALA A 514 9.14 -17.49 4.37
N PHE A 515 8.92 -16.34 4.95
CA PHE A 515 9.89 -15.67 5.80
C PHE A 515 9.73 -16.21 7.23
N THR A 516 10.77 -16.84 7.74
CA THR A 516 10.77 -17.47 9.07
C THR A 516 11.42 -16.60 10.15
N GLY A 517 12.00 -15.48 9.73
CA GLY A 517 12.79 -14.61 10.59
C GLY A 517 14.28 -14.95 10.63
N ASN A 518 14.72 -15.95 9.85
CA ASN A 518 16.13 -16.25 9.69
C ASN A 518 16.83 -15.17 8.87
N TYR A 519 17.89 -14.58 9.39
CA TYR A 519 18.60 -13.46 8.76
C TYR A 519 19.20 -13.80 7.38
N ASN A 520 19.49 -15.07 7.09
CA ASN A 520 19.91 -15.50 5.75
C ASN A 520 18.82 -15.29 4.67
N GLU A 521 17.57 -15.15 5.06
CA GLU A 521 16.46 -14.88 4.13
C GLU A 521 16.49 -13.44 3.64
N TYR A 522 17.10 -12.53 4.43
CA TYR A 522 17.12 -11.09 4.15
C TYR A 522 18.42 -10.60 3.52
N PHE A 523 19.52 -11.29 3.74
CA PHE A 523 20.88 -10.84 3.39
C PHE A 523 21.62 -11.93 2.59
N GLY A 524 20.98 -12.39 1.53
CA GLY A 524 21.49 -13.44 0.64
C GLY A 524 21.40 -13.07 -0.84
N LEU A 525 21.60 -14.07 -1.71
CA LEU A 525 21.56 -13.90 -3.18
C LEU A 525 20.16 -13.56 -3.71
N ALA A 526 19.12 -13.82 -2.93
CA ALA A 526 17.74 -13.48 -3.31
C ALA A 526 17.38 -12.01 -3.08
N THR A 527 18.20 -11.27 -2.32
CA THR A 527 17.97 -9.85 -2.08
C THR A 527 18.37 -9.04 -3.31
N ASP A 528 17.42 -8.26 -3.84
CA ASP A 528 17.69 -7.31 -4.92
C ASP A 528 18.31 -6.03 -4.33
N VAL A 529 19.64 -5.96 -4.41
CA VAL A 529 20.40 -4.85 -3.82
C VAL A 529 20.12 -3.53 -4.55
N ASP A 530 19.84 -3.55 -5.84
CA ASP A 530 19.53 -2.34 -6.61
C ASP A 530 18.19 -1.75 -6.14
N ALA A 531 17.18 -2.60 -5.92
CA ALA A 531 15.90 -2.18 -5.40
C ALA A 531 16.00 -1.63 -3.96
N VAL A 532 16.74 -2.32 -3.08
CA VAL A 532 16.94 -1.82 -1.70
C VAL A 532 17.72 -0.50 -1.71
N THR A 533 18.70 -0.35 -2.60
CA THR A 533 19.46 0.90 -2.75
C THR A 533 18.56 2.04 -3.26
N TYR A 534 17.66 1.75 -4.20
CA TYR A 534 16.65 2.72 -4.63
C TYR A 534 15.78 3.17 -3.44
N LEU A 535 15.29 2.23 -2.61
CA LEU A 535 14.50 2.55 -1.41
C LEU A 535 15.29 3.42 -0.41
N MET A 536 16.59 3.18 -0.28
CA MET A 536 17.46 4.05 0.54
C MET A 536 17.57 5.45 -0.06
N LEU A 537 17.76 5.56 -1.39
CA LEU A 537 17.86 6.86 -2.09
C LEU A 537 16.56 7.66 -1.98
N VAL A 538 15.39 7.03 -2.16
CA VAL A 538 14.11 7.72 -2.10
C VAL A 538 13.77 8.20 -0.67
N ASN A 539 14.08 7.40 0.35
CA ASN A 539 13.91 7.83 1.75
C ASN A 539 14.89 8.96 2.13
N ASP A 540 16.15 8.88 1.67
CA ASP A 540 17.14 9.93 1.89
C ASP A 540 16.71 11.24 1.19
N LEU A 541 16.20 11.17 -0.03
CA LEU A 541 15.63 12.31 -0.76
C LEU A 541 14.44 12.93 0.00
N ILE A 542 13.45 12.11 0.37
CA ILE A 542 12.22 12.58 1.01
C ILE A 542 12.55 13.25 2.35
N HIS A 543 13.25 12.57 3.24
CA HIS A 543 13.55 13.10 4.58
C HIS A 543 14.57 14.26 4.56
N GLY A 544 15.49 14.28 3.56
CA GLY A 544 16.43 15.37 3.38
C GLY A 544 15.75 16.67 2.93
N LEU A 545 14.76 16.60 2.04
CA LEU A 545 14.03 17.77 1.52
C LEU A 545 12.79 18.12 2.36
N TYR A 546 12.10 17.11 2.88
CA TYR A 546 10.83 17.22 3.60
C TYR A 546 10.89 16.44 4.91
N PRO A 547 11.58 16.96 5.96
CA PRO A 547 11.76 16.24 7.23
C PRO A 547 10.47 15.87 7.96
N GLU A 548 9.38 16.60 7.69
CA GLU A 548 8.06 16.33 8.26
C GLU A 548 7.27 15.25 7.46
N ALA A 549 7.75 14.89 6.26
CA ALA A 549 7.07 13.88 5.45
C ALA A 549 7.15 12.49 6.12
N VAL A 550 6.10 11.70 5.89
CA VAL A 550 5.96 10.36 6.44
C VAL A 550 6.19 9.32 5.36
N THR A 551 6.99 8.30 5.64
CA THR A 551 7.15 7.14 4.76
C THR A 551 6.74 5.85 5.47
N ILE A 552 5.80 5.12 4.86
CA ILE A 552 5.30 3.83 5.33
C ILE A 552 5.61 2.79 4.27
N GLY A 553 6.24 1.69 4.63
CA GLY A 553 6.51 0.61 3.68
C GLY A 553 5.62 -0.60 3.91
N GLU A 554 5.03 -1.11 2.84
CA GLU A 554 4.33 -2.39 2.86
C GLU A 554 5.33 -3.52 2.70
N ASP A 555 5.78 -4.08 3.82
CA ASP A 555 6.70 -5.22 3.82
C ASP A 555 6.26 -6.32 4.76
N VAL A 556 5.98 -7.50 4.20
CA VAL A 556 5.61 -8.71 4.92
C VAL A 556 6.84 -9.55 5.30
N SER A 557 7.99 -9.29 4.70
CA SER A 557 9.21 -10.10 4.94
C SER A 557 9.76 -9.94 6.35
N GLY A 558 9.62 -8.76 6.92
CA GLY A 558 10.21 -8.41 8.21
C GLY A 558 11.71 -8.20 8.15
N MET A 559 12.27 -7.72 7.01
CA MET A 559 13.70 -7.40 6.88
C MET A 559 14.15 -6.49 8.02
N PRO A 560 15.20 -6.84 8.79
CA PRO A 560 15.75 -5.97 9.83
C PRO A 560 16.28 -4.65 9.26
N THR A 561 16.26 -3.59 10.05
CA THR A 561 16.73 -2.23 9.69
C THR A 561 15.84 -1.47 8.70
N PHE A 562 14.66 -1.98 8.40
CA PHE A 562 13.73 -1.35 7.47
C PHE A 562 13.34 0.09 7.90
N CYS A 563 13.00 0.26 9.20
CA CYS A 563 12.66 1.56 9.78
C CYS A 563 13.83 2.23 10.53
N VAL A 564 15.06 1.95 10.12
CA VAL A 564 16.27 2.64 10.61
C VAL A 564 16.70 3.65 9.56
N SER A 565 17.20 4.84 10.00
CA SER A 565 17.61 5.90 9.09
C SER A 565 18.68 5.42 8.09
N VAL A 566 18.65 5.96 6.88
CA VAL A 566 19.66 5.65 5.85
C VAL A 566 21.06 6.01 6.35
N GLN A 567 21.21 7.13 7.06
CA GLN A 567 22.49 7.59 7.60
C GLN A 567 23.12 6.59 8.59
N ASP A 568 22.28 5.82 9.28
CA ASP A 568 22.66 4.80 10.26
C ASP A 568 22.88 3.41 9.61
N GLY A 569 22.55 3.24 8.32
CA GLY A 569 22.68 2.00 7.53
C GLY A 569 21.37 1.26 7.25
N GLY A 570 20.23 1.83 7.62
CA GLY A 570 18.89 1.28 7.37
C GLY A 570 18.34 1.63 5.98
N VAL A 571 17.11 1.18 5.72
CA VAL A 571 16.37 1.46 4.48
C VAL A 571 15.71 2.84 4.53
N GLY A 572 15.35 3.32 5.74
CA GLY A 572 14.95 4.70 5.98
C GLY A 572 13.47 4.96 6.11
N PHE A 573 12.59 3.95 6.09
CA PHE A 573 11.16 4.15 6.34
C PHE A 573 10.87 4.59 7.78
N ASP A 574 9.82 5.38 7.96
CA ASP A 574 9.34 5.75 9.29
C ASP A 574 8.54 4.63 9.95
N TYR A 575 7.70 3.94 9.16
CA TYR A 575 6.80 2.89 9.63
C TYR A 575 6.79 1.71 8.66
N ARG A 576 6.52 0.53 9.22
CA ARG A 576 6.14 -0.68 8.51
C ARG A 576 4.65 -0.95 8.72
N LEU A 577 3.91 -1.36 7.68
CA LEU A 577 2.57 -1.91 7.85
C LEU A 577 2.63 -3.26 8.58
N HIS A 578 1.85 -3.42 9.64
CA HIS A 578 1.85 -4.65 10.44
C HIS A 578 0.82 -5.66 9.93
N MET A 579 1.06 -6.19 8.73
CA MET A 579 0.14 -7.07 7.98
C MET A 579 -0.24 -8.33 8.76
N ALA A 580 0.67 -8.89 9.57
CA ALA A 580 0.42 -10.09 10.35
C ALA A 580 -0.75 -9.96 11.34
N ILE A 581 -1.14 -8.75 11.73
CA ILE A 581 -2.29 -8.51 12.63
C ILE A 581 -3.59 -8.83 11.89
N ALA A 582 -3.77 -8.32 10.68
CA ALA A 582 -4.96 -8.57 9.87
C ALA A 582 -5.10 -10.06 9.53
N ASP A 583 -4.00 -10.71 9.12
CA ASP A 583 -3.97 -12.15 8.87
C ASP A 583 -4.38 -12.97 10.10
N LYS A 584 -3.92 -12.54 11.28
CA LYS A 584 -4.29 -13.21 12.54
C LYS A 584 -5.76 -13.04 12.87
N TRP A 585 -6.33 -11.86 12.65
CA TRP A 585 -7.76 -11.67 12.87
C TRP A 585 -8.60 -12.53 11.94
N ILE A 586 -8.23 -12.67 10.67
CA ILE A 586 -8.89 -13.60 9.73
C ILE A 586 -8.81 -15.05 10.24
N GLU A 587 -7.63 -15.49 10.70
CA GLU A 587 -7.45 -16.83 11.27
C GLU A 587 -8.38 -17.07 12.50
N LEU A 588 -8.45 -16.09 13.39
CA LEU A 588 -9.28 -16.18 14.59
C LEU A 588 -10.77 -16.15 14.26
N LEU A 589 -11.18 -15.31 13.30
CA LEU A 589 -12.59 -15.18 12.90
C LEU A 589 -13.14 -16.41 12.17
N GLN A 590 -12.29 -17.28 11.66
CA GLN A 590 -12.69 -18.62 11.17
C GLN A 590 -13.07 -19.59 12.31
N LYS A 591 -12.80 -19.20 13.55
CA LYS A 591 -13.08 -19.99 14.77
C LYS A 591 -14.06 -19.22 15.66
N MET A 592 -14.85 -19.94 16.43
CA MET A 592 -15.66 -19.30 17.49
C MET A 592 -14.74 -18.66 18.54
N ASP A 593 -15.15 -17.52 19.09
CA ASP A 593 -14.39 -16.75 20.09
C ASP A 593 -14.05 -17.56 21.36
N GLU A 594 -14.85 -18.54 21.69
CA GLU A 594 -14.57 -19.52 22.77
C GLU A 594 -13.23 -20.28 22.57
N LYS A 595 -12.76 -20.39 21.34
CA LYS A 595 -11.51 -21.09 20.97
C LYS A 595 -10.32 -20.15 20.82
N TRP A 596 -10.52 -18.84 20.94
CA TRP A 596 -9.42 -17.89 20.82
C TRP A 596 -8.48 -18.01 22.02
N GLN A 597 -7.20 -17.92 21.77
CA GLN A 597 -6.16 -17.93 22.80
C GLN A 597 -5.65 -16.52 23.04
N MET A 598 -5.66 -16.09 24.28
CA MET A 598 -5.26 -14.73 24.67
C MET A 598 -3.77 -14.49 24.42
N GLY A 599 -2.97 -15.54 24.65
CA GLY A 599 -1.55 -15.53 24.37
C GLY A 599 -1.23 -15.31 22.89
N ASP A 600 -2.00 -15.91 21.98
CA ASP A 600 -1.83 -15.77 20.52
C ASP A 600 -2.17 -14.34 20.06
N ILE A 601 -3.24 -13.77 20.58
CA ILE A 601 -3.65 -12.38 20.30
C ILE A 601 -2.52 -11.43 20.73
N VAL A 602 -2.10 -11.50 21.99
CA VAL A 602 -1.05 -10.64 22.53
C VAL A 602 0.26 -10.83 21.77
N HIS A 603 0.63 -12.08 21.47
CA HIS A 603 1.86 -12.35 20.73
C HIS A 603 1.86 -11.67 19.36
N THR A 604 0.80 -11.84 18.58
CA THR A 604 0.72 -11.25 17.24
C THR A 604 0.76 -9.72 17.27
N LEU A 605 0.01 -9.10 18.19
CA LEU A 605 -0.03 -7.64 18.32
C LEU A 605 1.29 -7.03 18.78
N THR A 606 2.13 -7.79 19.49
CA THR A 606 3.40 -7.29 20.04
C THR A 606 4.65 -7.85 19.36
N ASN A 607 4.48 -8.81 18.42
CA ASN A 607 5.59 -9.43 17.70
C ASN A 607 6.07 -8.55 16.54
N ARG A 608 6.96 -7.61 16.86
CA ARG A 608 7.53 -6.67 15.90
C ARG A 608 9.02 -6.49 16.10
N ARG A 609 9.71 -5.95 15.11
CA ARG A 609 11.14 -5.68 15.20
C ARG A 609 11.43 -4.63 16.26
N TRP A 610 12.51 -4.86 17.00
CA TRP A 610 12.95 -3.95 18.05
C TRP A 610 13.24 -2.56 17.49
N ARG A 611 12.67 -1.55 18.12
CA ARG A 611 12.77 -0.13 17.75
C ARG A 611 12.21 0.25 16.37
N GLU A 612 11.55 -0.64 15.65
CA GLU A 612 10.82 -0.28 14.45
C GLU A 612 9.39 0.11 14.80
N LYS A 613 8.92 1.20 14.19
CA LYS A 613 7.54 1.66 14.33
C LYS A 613 6.65 0.94 13.33
N CYS A 614 5.45 0.63 13.77
CA CYS A 614 4.46 -0.05 12.96
C CYS A 614 3.15 0.73 12.92
N VAL A 615 2.46 0.66 11.77
CA VAL A 615 1.05 1.03 11.63
C VAL A 615 0.24 -0.25 11.78
N ALA A 616 -0.56 -0.31 12.86
CA ALA A 616 -1.43 -1.44 13.15
C ALA A 616 -2.80 -1.27 12.48
N TYR A 617 -3.39 -2.36 12.04
CA TYR A 617 -4.76 -2.37 11.53
C TYR A 617 -5.38 -3.76 11.69
N ALA A 618 -6.69 -3.79 11.93
CA ALA A 618 -7.43 -5.04 12.00
C ALA A 618 -7.79 -5.55 10.61
N GLU A 619 -8.10 -4.64 9.70
CA GLU A 619 -8.34 -4.87 8.28
C GLU A 619 -8.05 -3.59 7.49
N SER A 620 -7.53 -3.73 6.26
CA SER A 620 -7.34 -2.68 5.27
C SER A 620 -8.26 -2.93 4.06
N HIS A 621 -8.00 -2.30 2.92
CA HIS A 621 -8.68 -2.61 1.67
C HIS A 621 -8.41 -4.04 1.18
N ASP A 622 -7.23 -4.61 1.46
CA ASP A 622 -6.79 -5.91 0.93
C ASP A 622 -7.73 -7.06 1.30
N GLN A 623 -8.16 -7.14 2.56
CA GLN A 623 -8.98 -8.27 3.03
C GLN A 623 -10.32 -8.35 2.29
N ALA A 624 -10.94 -7.20 2.04
CA ALA A 624 -12.20 -7.13 1.31
C ALA A 624 -12.03 -7.36 -0.21
N LEU A 625 -10.83 -7.08 -0.77
CA LEU A 625 -10.54 -7.17 -2.20
C LEU A 625 -10.06 -8.54 -2.65
N VAL A 626 -9.19 -9.19 -1.88
CA VAL A 626 -8.57 -10.45 -2.28
C VAL A 626 -9.43 -11.69 -1.98
N GLY A 627 -10.70 -11.50 -1.68
CA GLY A 627 -11.69 -12.57 -1.55
C GLY A 627 -11.97 -13.03 -0.14
N ASP A 628 -11.45 -12.33 0.86
CA ASP A 628 -11.84 -12.50 2.25
C ASP A 628 -13.08 -11.66 2.57
N LYS A 629 -13.70 -11.98 3.69
CA LYS A 629 -14.81 -11.21 4.24
C LYS A 629 -14.28 -10.12 5.14
N THR A 630 -14.99 -8.99 5.24
CA THR A 630 -14.73 -7.99 6.28
C THR A 630 -14.90 -8.61 7.67
N ILE A 631 -14.28 -8.02 8.69
CA ILE A 631 -14.45 -8.43 10.10
C ILE A 631 -15.91 -8.45 10.48
N ALA A 632 -16.66 -7.41 10.12
CA ALA A 632 -18.09 -7.33 10.38
C ALA A 632 -18.86 -8.49 9.74
N PHE A 633 -18.52 -8.86 8.52
CA PHE A 633 -19.16 -9.96 7.82
C PHE A 633 -18.80 -11.34 8.42
N TRP A 634 -17.54 -11.54 8.83
CA TRP A 634 -17.14 -12.75 9.57
C TRP A 634 -17.88 -12.90 10.88
N LEU A 635 -18.14 -11.80 11.59
CA LEU A 635 -18.77 -11.81 12.91
C LEU A 635 -20.28 -11.97 12.85
N MET A 636 -20.96 -11.36 11.87
CA MET A 636 -22.43 -11.22 11.88
C MET A 636 -23.11 -11.88 10.67
N ASP A 637 -22.35 -12.23 9.62
CA ASP A 637 -22.84 -12.84 8.38
C ASP A 637 -24.11 -12.11 7.83
N LYS A 638 -25.08 -12.83 7.33
CA LYS A 638 -26.35 -12.28 6.79
C LYS A 638 -27.20 -11.53 7.80
N ASP A 639 -27.04 -11.81 9.11
CA ASP A 639 -27.83 -11.15 10.17
C ASP A 639 -27.60 -9.64 10.17
N MET A 640 -26.44 -9.17 9.67
CA MET A 640 -26.18 -7.74 9.54
C MET A 640 -27.07 -7.01 8.52
N TYR A 641 -27.78 -7.72 7.67
CA TYR A 641 -28.76 -7.13 6.75
C TYR A 641 -30.15 -7.01 7.37
N ASP A 642 -30.53 -7.98 8.22
CA ASP A 642 -31.90 -8.11 8.71
C ASP A 642 -32.12 -7.56 10.13
N PHE A 643 -31.05 -7.53 10.97
CA PHE A 643 -31.16 -7.28 12.41
C PHE A 643 -30.36 -6.09 12.94
N MET A 644 -29.92 -5.19 12.05
CA MET A 644 -29.21 -3.97 12.45
C MET A 644 -30.13 -2.80 12.79
N ALA A 645 -31.44 -2.87 12.54
CA ALA A 645 -32.40 -1.85 12.94
C ALA A 645 -32.71 -1.93 14.45
N LEU A 646 -32.77 -0.77 15.14
CA LEU A 646 -33.01 -0.71 16.58
C LEU A 646 -34.47 -1.02 16.98
N ASP A 647 -35.41 -0.94 16.03
CA ASP A 647 -36.81 -1.32 16.24
C ASP A 647 -37.03 -2.84 16.29
N ARG A 648 -35.98 -3.62 16.02
CA ARG A 648 -35.99 -5.09 16.08
C ARG A 648 -35.00 -5.57 17.14
N PRO A 649 -35.34 -6.66 17.88
CA PRO A 649 -34.34 -7.26 18.78
C PRO A 649 -33.15 -7.77 17.95
N ALA A 650 -31.95 -7.52 18.46
CA ALA A 650 -30.74 -8.10 17.89
C ALA A 650 -30.75 -9.63 18.08
N THR A 651 -30.15 -10.35 17.13
CA THR A 651 -29.86 -11.76 17.34
C THR A 651 -28.63 -11.92 18.25
N PRO A 652 -28.45 -13.05 18.93
CA PRO A 652 -27.23 -13.32 19.68
C PRO A 652 -25.96 -13.23 18.83
N LEU A 653 -26.06 -13.45 17.51
CA LEU A 653 -24.95 -13.30 16.56
C LEU A 653 -24.60 -11.82 16.35
N VAL A 654 -25.59 -10.96 16.19
CA VAL A 654 -25.39 -9.50 16.04
C VAL A 654 -24.84 -8.90 17.33
N ASP A 655 -25.39 -9.25 18.50
CA ASP A 655 -24.88 -8.76 19.81
C ASP A 655 -23.42 -9.17 20.03
N ARG A 656 -23.09 -10.44 19.73
CA ARG A 656 -21.73 -10.95 19.76
C ARG A 656 -20.85 -10.19 18.77
N GLY A 657 -21.33 -9.99 17.56
CA GLY A 657 -20.58 -9.35 16.48
C GLY A 657 -20.23 -7.89 16.79
N ILE A 658 -21.19 -7.11 17.27
CA ILE A 658 -20.99 -5.72 17.67
C ILE A 658 -19.97 -5.62 18.82
N ALA A 659 -20.08 -6.49 19.83
CA ALA A 659 -19.16 -6.48 20.95
C ALA A 659 -17.73 -6.81 20.52
N LEU A 660 -17.52 -7.90 19.78
CA LEU A 660 -16.20 -8.31 19.30
C LEU A 660 -15.59 -7.36 18.29
N HIS A 661 -16.39 -6.78 17.39
CA HIS A 661 -15.90 -5.78 16.42
C HIS A 661 -15.20 -4.60 17.13
N LYS A 662 -15.85 -4.05 18.18
CA LYS A 662 -15.28 -2.98 19.00
C LYS A 662 -14.00 -3.42 19.71
N MET A 663 -14.02 -4.61 20.33
CA MET A 663 -12.87 -5.14 21.07
C MET A 663 -11.65 -5.39 20.16
N ILE A 664 -11.86 -5.97 18.98
CA ILE A 664 -10.81 -6.23 17.98
C ILE A 664 -10.13 -4.91 17.60
N ARG A 665 -10.89 -3.88 17.28
CA ARG A 665 -10.36 -2.60 16.83
C ARG A 665 -9.58 -1.89 17.95
N LEU A 666 -10.15 -1.84 19.16
CA LEU A 666 -9.51 -1.19 20.30
C LEU A 666 -8.21 -1.89 20.74
N ILE A 667 -8.20 -3.24 20.79
CA ILE A 667 -6.96 -3.96 21.17
C ILE A 667 -5.87 -3.83 20.09
N THR A 668 -6.27 -3.79 18.81
CA THR A 668 -5.34 -3.56 17.70
C THR A 668 -4.70 -2.18 17.80
N MET A 669 -5.47 -1.13 18.02
CA MET A 669 -4.97 0.23 18.25
C MET A 669 -4.13 0.32 19.54
N GLY A 670 -4.57 -0.34 20.60
CA GLY A 670 -3.93 -0.28 21.93
C GLY A 670 -2.57 -0.97 22.00
N LEU A 671 -2.36 -2.08 21.27
CA LEU A 671 -1.15 -2.90 21.38
C LEU A 671 -0.31 -2.97 20.10
N GLY A 672 -0.90 -2.73 18.93
CA GLY A 672 -0.31 -3.16 17.66
C GLY A 672 0.80 -2.26 17.10
N GLY A 673 0.93 -1.01 17.53
CA GLY A 673 1.92 -0.11 16.94
C GLY A 673 1.91 1.32 17.47
N GLU A 674 2.62 2.19 16.75
CA GLU A 674 2.68 3.64 16.99
C GLU A 674 1.82 4.43 16.00
N GLY A 675 1.17 3.75 15.05
CA GLY A 675 0.14 4.25 14.15
C GLY A 675 -1.02 3.28 14.07
N TYR A 676 -2.18 3.78 13.67
CA TYR A 676 -3.39 3.00 13.45
C TYR A 676 -4.02 3.36 12.12
N LEU A 677 -4.49 2.35 11.37
CA LEU A 677 -5.15 2.53 10.08
C LEU A 677 -6.55 1.89 10.12
N ASN A 678 -7.50 2.60 9.53
CA ASN A 678 -8.85 2.13 9.23
C ASN A 678 -9.18 2.36 7.77
N PHE A 679 -9.66 1.34 7.07
CA PHE A 679 -10.21 1.50 5.72
C PHE A 679 -11.65 2.01 5.78
N MET A 680 -11.99 2.94 4.88
CA MET A 680 -13.30 3.61 4.83
C MET A 680 -14.47 2.62 4.87
N GLY A 681 -15.39 2.84 5.78
CA GLY A 681 -16.56 1.99 6.03
C GLY A 681 -16.34 0.95 7.12
N ASN A 682 -15.09 0.57 7.42
CA ASN A 682 -14.81 -0.43 8.45
C ASN A 682 -15.07 0.13 9.86
N GLU A 683 -15.05 1.46 10.05
CA GLU A 683 -15.37 2.14 11.30
C GLU A 683 -16.79 1.86 11.79
N PHE A 684 -17.74 1.63 10.88
CA PHE A 684 -19.11 1.25 11.24
C PHE A 684 -19.49 -0.18 10.85
N GLY A 685 -18.52 -0.97 10.32
CA GLY A 685 -18.76 -2.35 9.90
C GLY A 685 -19.58 -2.47 8.64
N HIS A 686 -19.18 -1.79 7.57
CA HIS A 686 -19.85 -1.82 6.25
C HIS A 686 -20.17 -3.26 5.81
N PRO A 687 -21.42 -3.57 5.42
CA PRO A 687 -21.89 -4.94 5.25
C PRO A 687 -21.46 -5.62 3.96
N GLU A 688 -20.81 -4.94 3.04
CA GLU A 688 -20.53 -5.47 1.70
C GLU A 688 -19.02 -5.57 1.42
N TRP A 689 -18.65 -6.61 0.67
CA TRP A 689 -17.32 -6.72 0.07
C TRP A 689 -17.17 -5.74 -1.09
N ILE A 690 -15.95 -5.61 -1.62
CA ILE A 690 -15.64 -4.72 -2.73
C ILE A 690 -15.65 -5.52 -4.02
N ASP A 691 -16.39 -5.02 -5.04
CA ASP A 691 -16.41 -5.61 -6.39
C ASP A 691 -16.52 -4.49 -7.43
N PHE A 692 -15.39 -4.21 -8.09
CA PHE A 692 -15.32 -3.13 -9.08
C PHE A 692 -16.04 -3.49 -10.38
N PRO A 693 -16.52 -2.47 -11.13
CA PRO A 693 -17.19 -2.67 -12.41
C PRO A 693 -16.30 -3.44 -13.38
N ARG A 694 -16.83 -4.54 -13.90
CA ARG A 694 -16.16 -5.33 -14.94
C ARG A 694 -17.16 -6.06 -15.82
N GLY A 695 -16.86 -6.12 -17.11
CA GLY A 695 -17.58 -6.95 -18.07
C GLY A 695 -17.16 -8.42 -18.00
N THR A 696 -17.93 -9.32 -18.61
CA THR A 696 -17.54 -10.71 -18.77
C THR A 696 -16.34 -10.82 -19.69
N GLN A 697 -15.33 -11.56 -19.28
CA GLN A 697 -14.09 -11.74 -20.03
C GLN A 697 -14.01 -13.14 -20.62
N HIS A 698 -13.52 -13.21 -21.87
CA HIS A 698 -13.22 -14.46 -22.55
C HIS A 698 -11.72 -14.73 -22.44
N LEU A 699 -11.34 -15.79 -21.75
CA LEU A 699 -9.95 -16.21 -21.66
C LEU A 699 -9.52 -16.91 -22.97
N PRO A 700 -8.21 -16.87 -23.32
CA PRO A 700 -7.71 -17.55 -24.54
C PRO A 700 -7.98 -19.06 -24.59
N ASN A 701 -8.18 -19.69 -23.43
CA ASN A 701 -8.53 -21.12 -23.31
C ASN A 701 -10.04 -21.40 -23.46
N GLY A 702 -10.82 -20.40 -23.89
CA GLY A 702 -12.27 -20.49 -24.08
C GLY A 702 -13.11 -20.44 -22.80
N LYS A 703 -12.47 -20.27 -21.62
CA LYS A 703 -13.20 -20.13 -20.35
C LYS A 703 -13.76 -18.71 -20.23
N LEU A 704 -15.03 -18.61 -19.83
CA LEU A 704 -15.66 -17.35 -19.46
C LEU A 704 -15.40 -17.04 -17.99
N VAL A 705 -14.93 -15.83 -17.72
CA VAL A 705 -14.92 -15.24 -16.37
C VAL A 705 -16.07 -14.26 -16.31
N PRO A 706 -17.15 -14.56 -15.57
CA PRO A 706 -18.28 -13.66 -15.48
C PRO A 706 -17.89 -12.35 -14.79
N GLY A 707 -18.29 -11.25 -15.40
CA GLY A 707 -18.23 -9.93 -14.78
C GLY A 707 -19.45 -9.67 -13.89
N ASN A 708 -19.51 -8.43 -13.35
CA ASN A 708 -20.66 -7.94 -12.58
C ASN A 708 -21.56 -6.99 -13.38
N ASN A 709 -21.57 -7.12 -14.71
CA ASN A 709 -22.29 -6.25 -15.65
C ASN A 709 -21.91 -4.76 -15.54
N ASN A 710 -20.65 -4.48 -15.23
CA ASN A 710 -20.13 -3.13 -14.98
C ASN A 710 -20.89 -2.39 -13.86
N SER A 711 -21.38 -3.12 -12.86
CA SER A 711 -22.10 -2.53 -11.71
C SER A 711 -21.16 -1.84 -10.75
N PHE A 712 -21.58 -0.68 -10.27
CA PHE A 712 -20.94 0.09 -9.21
C PHE A 712 -21.55 -0.21 -7.82
N ASP A 713 -22.54 -1.06 -7.69
CA ASP A 713 -23.26 -1.29 -6.43
C ASP A 713 -22.35 -1.72 -5.26
N LYS A 714 -21.28 -2.44 -5.57
CA LYS A 714 -20.29 -2.91 -4.56
C LYS A 714 -18.96 -2.16 -4.58
N CYS A 715 -18.90 -1.08 -5.35
CA CYS A 715 -17.72 -0.23 -5.44
C CYS A 715 -18.05 1.18 -4.91
N ARG A 716 -18.84 1.21 -3.83
CA ARG A 716 -19.26 2.40 -3.10
C ARG A 716 -19.25 2.15 -1.60
N ARG A 717 -19.42 3.20 -0.81
CA ARG A 717 -19.56 3.09 0.64
C ARG A 717 -20.86 3.72 1.12
N ARG A 718 -21.67 2.90 1.77
CA ARG A 718 -22.97 3.29 2.34
C ARG A 718 -22.76 3.99 3.68
N PHE A 719 -22.15 5.18 3.67
CA PHE A 719 -21.93 6.00 4.87
C PHE A 719 -23.21 6.35 5.60
N ASP A 720 -24.34 6.40 4.88
CA ASP A 720 -25.67 6.58 5.41
C ASP A 720 -26.06 5.52 6.46
N LEU A 721 -25.52 4.32 6.39
CA LEU A 721 -25.74 3.28 7.42
C LEU A 721 -25.10 3.67 8.77
N GLY A 722 -23.90 4.22 8.76
CA GLY A 722 -23.22 4.72 9.95
C GLY A 722 -23.85 5.99 10.52
N ASP A 723 -24.41 6.83 9.66
CA ASP A 723 -25.07 8.08 10.08
C ASP A 723 -26.50 7.89 10.59
N ALA A 724 -27.15 6.76 10.26
CA ALA A 724 -28.51 6.47 10.66
C ALA A 724 -28.60 6.05 12.13
N ASN A 725 -29.01 6.97 13.02
CA ASN A 725 -29.12 6.75 14.46
C ASN A 725 -30.14 5.68 14.89
N TYR A 726 -30.97 5.20 13.98
CA TYR A 726 -31.88 4.08 14.16
C TYR A 726 -31.30 2.72 13.76
N LEU A 727 -30.03 2.69 13.32
CA LEU A 727 -29.27 1.49 12.99
C LEU A 727 -28.12 1.24 13.99
N ARG A 728 -27.82 -0.01 14.27
CA ARG A 728 -26.70 -0.41 15.15
C ARG A 728 -25.31 -0.08 14.57
N TYR A 729 -25.21 0.13 13.24
CA TYR A 729 -23.99 0.63 12.58
C TYR A 729 -23.53 1.97 13.18
N HIS A 730 -24.47 2.84 13.55
CA HIS A 730 -24.19 4.12 14.18
C HIS A 730 -23.41 3.95 15.49
N GLY A 731 -23.80 2.99 16.33
CA GLY A 731 -23.08 2.71 17.58
C GLY A 731 -21.64 2.22 17.38
N LEU A 732 -21.36 1.49 16.30
CA LEU A 732 -19.99 1.10 15.93
C LEU A 732 -19.16 2.33 15.51
N GLN A 733 -19.75 3.24 14.73
CA GLN A 733 -19.11 4.49 14.31
C GLN A 733 -18.79 5.41 15.50
N GLU A 734 -19.76 5.55 16.43
CA GLU A 734 -19.56 6.35 17.66
C GLU A 734 -18.43 5.78 18.53
N PHE A 735 -18.30 4.44 18.58
CA PHE A 735 -17.21 3.78 19.30
C PHE A 735 -15.86 4.04 18.61
N ASP A 736 -15.80 3.97 17.29
CA ASP A 736 -14.58 4.29 16.56
C ASP A 736 -14.15 5.74 16.80
N GLN A 737 -15.09 6.69 16.72
CA GLN A 737 -14.84 8.09 17.03
C GLN A 737 -14.30 8.27 18.45
N ALA A 738 -14.93 7.62 19.43
CA ALA A 738 -14.50 7.69 20.83
C ALA A 738 -13.08 7.10 21.03
N MET A 739 -12.74 6.04 20.30
CA MET A 739 -11.42 5.41 20.30
C MET A 739 -10.35 6.36 19.72
N GLN A 740 -10.65 7.06 18.61
CA GLN A 740 -9.73 8.05 18.03
C GLN A 740 -9.50 9.24 18.97
N HIS A 741 -10.56 9.75 19.62
CA HIS A 741 -10.45 10.86 20.58
C HIS A 741 -9.76 10.43 21.89
N LEU A 742 -9.82 9.15 22.27
CA LEU A 742 -9.03 8.63 23.37
C LEU A 742 -7.52 8.80 23.10
N GLU A 743 -7.07 8.44 21.90
CA GLU A 743 -5.67 8.65 21.50
C GLU A 743 -5.31 10.13 21.41
N GLU A 744 -6.19 10.96 20.88
CA GLU A 744 -5.97 12.41 20.80
C GLU A 744 -5.76 13.02 22.19
N THR A 745 -6.51 12.55 23.17
CA THR A 745 -6.47 13.03 24.57
C THR A 745 -5.25 12.52 25.33
N TYR A 746 -4.92 11.23 25.20
CA TYR A 746 -3.93 10.57 26.05
C TYR A 746 -2.60 10.25 25.35
N CYS A 747 -2.53 10.33 24.04
CA CYS A 747 -1.32 10.06 23.23
C CYS A 747 -0.66 8.71 23.58
N PHE A 748 -1.47 7.69 23.84
CA PHE A 748 -0.97 6.40 24.36
C PHE A 748 -0.20 5.60 23.31
N MET A 749 -0.50 5.74 22.00
CA MET A 749 0.18 4.98 20.95
C MET A 749 1.67 5.32 20.85
N THR A 750 2.09 6.51 21.22
CA THR A 750 3.49 6.94 21.17
C THR A 750 4.26 6.76 22.48
N SER A 751 3.59 6.21 23.50
CA SER A 751 4.23 5.94 24.78
C SER A 751 5.23 4.80 24.70
N GLU A 752 6.43 5.01 25.25
CA GLU A 752 7.43 3.94 25.43
C GLU A 752 6.99 2.95 26.51
N HIS A 753 6.07 3.35 27.41
CA HIS A 753 5.50 2.47 28.42
C HIS A 753 4.37 1.63 27.82
N GLN A 754 4.66 0.37 27.56
CA GLN A 754 3.69 -0.67 27.20
C GLN A 754 3.98 -1.91 28.03
N TYR A 755 3.01 -2.35 28.83
CA TYR A 755 3.19 -3.52 29.67
C TYR A 755 1.92 -4.37 29.76
N ILE A 756 2.03 -5.64 29.37
CA ILE A 756 0.94 -6.61 29.49
C ILE A 756 1.05 -7.24 30.87
N SER A 757 0.15 -6.84 31.80
CA SER A 757 0.11 -7.36 33.16
C SER A 757 -0.62 -8.71 33.23
N ARG A 758 -1.58 -8.95 32.34
CA ARG A 758 -2.34 -10.22 32.31
C ARG A 758 -2.70 -10.65 30.89
N LYS A 759 -2.57 -11.92 30.61
CA LYS A 759 -3.10 -12.66 29.46
C LYS A 759 -3.54 -14.04 29.95
N ASP A 760 -4.76 -14.12 30.46
CA ASP A 760 -5.27 -15.30 31.15
C ASP A 760 -6.13 -16.15 30.23
N GLU A 761 -5.73 -17.40 30.01
CA GLU A 761 -6.45 -18.32 29.13
C GLU A 761 -7.69 -18.93 29.81
N GLY A 762 -7.74 -19.03 31.14
CA GLY A 762 -8.88 -19.55 31.89
C GLY A 762 -10.02 -18.55 31.98
N ASP A 763 -9.68 -17.30 32.32
CA ASP A 763 -10.64 -16.20 32.45
C ASP A 763 -10.92 -15.51 31.10
N ARG A 764 -10.10 -15.74 30.08
CA ARG A 764 -10.17 -15.05 28.78
C ARG A 764 -10.00 -13.54 28.89
N VAL A 765 -9.12 -13.12 29.79
CA VAL A 765 -8.89 -11.70 30.11
C VAL A 765 -7.49 -11.28 29.66
N ILE A 766 -7.43 -10.12 29.02
CA ILE A 766 -6.18 -9.42 28.68
C ILE A 766 -6.20 -8.08 29.42
N VAL A 767 -5.11 -7.77 30.16
CA VAL A 767 -4.90 -6.46 30.79
C VAL A 767 -3.53 -5.95 30.40
N PHE A 768 -3.48 -4.70 29.98
CA PHE A 768 -2.22 -4.01 29.70
C PHE A 768 -2.28 -2.54 30.05
N GLU A 769 -1.12 -1.99 30.32
CA GLU A 769 -0.92 -0.57 30.56
C GLU A 769 -0.23 0.06 29.33
N ARG A 770 -0.70 1.25 28.96
CA ARG A 770 -0.05 2.09 27.98
C ARG A 770 -0.21 3.54 28.37
N GLU A 771 0.90 4.29 28.54
CA GLU A 771 0.96 5.62 29.14
C GLU A 771 0.34 5.62 30.56
N ASN A 772 -0.72 6.40 30.79
CA ASN A 772 -1.46 6.49 32.06
C ASN A 772 -2.79 5.74 32.02
N LEU A 773 -2.95 4.86 31.02
CA LEU A 773 -4.16 4.08 30.81
C LEU A 773 -3.96 2.62 31.19
N VAL A 774 -5.00 2.02 31.76
CA VAL A 774 -5.12 0.59 31.97
C VAL A 774 -6.26 0.08 31.10
N PHE A 775 -5.94 -0.80 30.17
CA PHE A 775 -6.88 -1.43 29.25
C PHE A 775 -7.26 -2.80 29.79
N VAL A 776 -8.54 -3.10 29.89
CA VAL A 776 -9.07 -4.37 30.39
C VAL A 776 -10.02 -4.96 29.35
N PHE A 777 -9.70 -6.15 28.83
CA PHE A 777 -10.52 -6.88 27.87
C PHE A 777 -10.98 -8.19 28.46
N ASN A 778 -12.29 -8.41 28.53
CA ASN A 778 -12.87 -9.69 28.88
C ASN A 778 -13.45 -10.35 27.61
N PHE A 779 -12.69 -11.27 26.99
CA PHE A 779 -13.11 -12.02 25.81
C PHE A 779 -13.98 -13.24 26.16
N HIS A 780 -14.27 -13.50 27.42
CA HIS A 780 -15.09 -14.64 27.79
C HIS A 780 -16.50 -14.48 27.23
N TRP A 781 -17.03 -15.51 26.63
CA TRP A 781 -18.31 -15.48 25.89
C TRP A 781 -19.54 -15.37 26.79
N SER A 782 -19.44 -15.72 28.09
CA SER A 782 -20.58 -15.75 29.03
C SER A 782 -20.26 -15.35 30.48
N LYS A 783 -18.99 -15.38 30.92
CA LYS A 783 -18.63 -15.04 32.30
C LYS A 783 -18.29 -13.58 32.46
N SER A 784 -19.00 -12.95 33.36
CA SER A 784 -18.66 -11.63 33.90
C SER A 784 -18.00 -11.82 35.28
N TYR A 785 -17.04 -10.99 35.59
CA TYR A 785 -16.27 -11.11 36.83
C TYR A 785 -16.54 -9.92 37.75
N SER A 786 -17.07 -10.15 38.96
CA SER A 786 -17.16 -9.15 40.03
C SER A 786 -15.87 -9.13 40.86
N ASP A 787 -15.49 -7.97 41.30
CA ASP A 787 -14.28 -7.76 42.11
C ASP A 787 -13.00 -8.32 41.47
N TYR A 788 -12.91 -8.22 40.11
CA TYR A 788 -11.76 -8.68 39.39
C TYR A 788 -10.58 -7.76 39.66
N ARG A 789 -9.51 -8.33 40.22
CA ARG A 789 -8.32 -7.54 40.53
C ARG A 789 -7.42 -7.39 39.34
N VAL A 790 -6.99 -6.18 39.05
CA VAL A 790 -6.01 -5.86 38.00
C VAL A 790 -4.83 -5.09 38.60
N GLY A 791 -3.61 -5.43 38.14
CA GLY A 791 -2.40 -4.73 38.55
C GLY A 791 -2.24 -3.41 37.79
N CYS A 792 -1.60 -2.41 38.40
CA CYS A 792 -1.22 -1.16 37.78
C CYS A 792 0.09 -0.59 38.35
N LEU A 793 0.81 0.18 37.51
CA LEU A 793 2.09 0.75 37.90
C LEU A 793 1.95 1.92 38.91
N LYS A 794 0.98 2.80 38.63
CA LYS A 794 0.83 4.07 39.37
C LYS A 794 -0.27 3.96 40.43
N PRO A 795 0.01 4.39 41.69
CA PRO A 795 -1.01 4.48 42.71
C PRO A 795 -1.94 5.68 42.45
N GLY A 796 -3.19 5.56 42.91
CA GLY A 796 -4.13 6.65 42.83
C GLY A 796 -5.55 6.25 42.58
N LYS A 797 -6.32 7.19 42.10
CA LYS A 797 -7.71 7.02 41.70
C LYS A 797 -7.80 6.87 40.18
N TYR A 798 -8.45 5.83 39.72
CA TYR A 798 -8.76 5.60 38.32
C TYR A 798 -10.25 5.86 38.07
N LYS A 799 -10.55 6.26 36.83
CA LYS A 799 -11.92 6.38 36.31
C LYS A 799 -12.02 5.79 34.92
N ILE A 800 -13.19 5.38 34.50
CA ILE A 800 -13.50 4.92 33.17
C ILE A 800 -13.42 6.10 32.19
N VAL A 801 -12.74 5.91 31.06
CA VAL A 801 -12.62 6.90 29.98
C VAL A 801 -13.11 6.35 28.64
N LEU A 802 -13.26 5.02 28.51
CA LEU A 802 -13.93 4.36 27.39
C LEU A 802 -14.49 3.03 27.87
N ASP A 803 -15.76 2.77 27.56
CA ASP A 803 -16.44 1.49 27.85
C ASP A 803 -17.17 1.02 26.60
N SER A 804 -16.73 -0.09 26.03
CA SER A 804 -17.37 -0.69 24.84
C SER A 804 -18.81 -1.15 25.07
N ASP A 805 -19.25 -1.25 26.34
CA ASP A 805 -20.59 -1.69 26.73
C ASP A 805 -21.58 -0.53 26.91
N GLU A 806 -21.16 0.70 26.69
CA GLU A 806 -22.09 1.83 26.73
C GLU A 806 -23.22 1.68 25.71
N LYS A 807 -24.40 2.15 26.07
CA LYS A 807 -25.57 2.10 25.21
C LYS A 807 -25.38 2.90 23.92
N LEU A 808 -24.63 4.01 23.99
CA LEU A 808 -24.27 4.82 22.81
C LEU A 808 -23.57 3.98 21.74
N PHE A 809 -22.75 3.03 22.16
CA PHE A 809 -21.98 2.13 21.29
C PHE A 809 -22.72 0.80 21.01
N GLY A 810 -24.03 0.72 21.26
CA GLY A 810 -24.83 -0.49 21.07
C GLY A 810 -24.55 -1.59 22.12
N GLY A 811 -24.04 -1.22 23.29
CA GLY A 811 -23.80 -2.10 24.42
C GLY A 811 -25.00 -2.20 25.37
N PHE A 812 -24.82 -2.95 26.44
CA PHE A 812 -25.87 -3.25 27.46
C PHE A 812 -25.84 -2.33 28.67
N ASN A 813 -24.85 -1.42 28.74
CA ASN A 813 -24.69 -0.45 29.86
C ASN A 813 -24.62 -1.12 31.24
N ARG A 814 -23.80 -2.18 31.37
CA ARG A 814 -23.68 -3.00 32.59
C ARG A 814 -22.73 -2.40 33.63
N ILE A 815 -21.98 -1.35 33.32
CA ILE A 815 -21.00 -0.71 34.21
C ILE A 815 -21.49 0.68 34.58
N ASP A 816 -21.38 0.99 35.91
CA ASP A 816 -21.68 2.33 36.40
C ASP A 816 -20.46 3.24 36.30
N HIS A 817 -20.52 4.25 35.44
CA HIS A 817 -19.45 5.21 35.23
C HIS A 817 -19.28 6.23 36.36
N SER A 818 -20.23 6.29 37.32
CA SER A 818 -20.05 7.07 38.55
C SER A 818 -19.08 6.42 39.54
N ALA A 819 -18.76 5.14 39.35
CA ALA A 819 -17.83 4.40 40.19
C ALA A 819 -16.40 4.97 40.09
N GLU A 820 -15.77 5.05 41.27
CA GLU A 820 -14.38 5.44 41.39
C GLU A 820 -13.54 4.26 41.86
N TYR A 821 -12.38 4.07 41.23
CA TYR A 821 -11.50 2.93 41.44
C TYR A 821 -10.24 3.40 42.16
N PHE A 822 -10.04 2.96 43.41
CA PHE A 822 -8.86 3.30 44.20
C PHE A 822 -7.89 2.14 44.24
N THR A 823 -6.60 2.44 44.09
CA THR A 823 -5.56 1.42 44.16
C THR A 823 -5.27 1.01 45.60
N THR A 824 -4.90 -0.23 45.79
CA THR A 824 -4.30 -0.75 47.01
C THR A 824 -2.86 -1.14 46.76
N ASP A 825 -1.99 -0.85 47.75
CA ASP A 825 -0.58 -1.22 47.74
C ASP A 825 -0.41 -2.72 47.88
N GLY A 826 0.52 -3.28 47.17
CA GLY A 826 0.85 -4.72 47.17
C GLY A 826 1.02 -5.27 45.76
N TRP A 827 2.02 -6.13 45.60
CA TRP A 827 2.32 -6.74 44.31
C TRP A 827 1.18 -7.64 43.82
N PHE A 828 0.73 -7.35 42.61
CA PHE A 828 -0.26 -8.15 41.88
C PHE A 828 -0.02 -8.02 40.36
N ASP A 829 0.02 -9.16 39.68
CA ASP A 829 0.34 -9.20 38.23
C ASP A 829 1.64 -8.46 37.88
N ASP A 830 2.68 -8.66 38.71
CA ASP A 830 3.98 -7.98 38.60
C ASP A 830 3.89 -6.45 38.63
N ARG A 831 2.85 -5.91 39.29
CA ARG A 831 2.63 -4.48 39.53
C ARG A 831 2.59 -4.14 41.02
N PRO A 832 3.14 -2.97 41.41
CA PRO A 832 3.21 -2.59 42.83
C PRO A 832 1.85 -2.22 43.43
N HIS A 833 0.87 -1.91 42.59
CA HIS A 833 -0.47 -1.50 42.99
C HIS A 833 -1.53 -2.29 42.22
N SER A 834 -2.74 -2.32 42.70
CA SER A 834 -3.87 -2.98 42.06
C SER A 834 -5.20 -2.36 42.47
N PHE A 835 -6.24 -2.52 41.68
CA PHE A 835 -7.60 -2.13 42.00
C PHE A 835 -8.60 -3.21 41.58
N LEU A 836 -9.81 -3.16 42.17
CA LEU A 836 -10.89 -4.08 41.85
C LEU A 836 -11.87 -3.42 40.89
N LEU A 837 -12.38 -4.22 39.95
CA LEU A 837 -13.35 -3.75 38.96
C LEU A 837 -14.38 -4.84 38.63
N TYR A 838 -15.46 -4.44 37.96
CA TYR A 838 -16.38 -5.36 37.32
C TYR A 838 -16.04 -5.46 35.85
N ALA A 839 -15.82 -6.68 35.37
CA ALA A 839 -15.49 -6.98 33.99
C ALA A 839 -16.62 -7.80 33.34
N PRO A 840 -17.58 -7.17 32.67
CA PRO A 840 -18.64 -7.89 31.94
C PRO A 840 -18.08 -8.75 30.82
N CYS A 841 -18.73 -9.83 30.45
CA CYS A 841 -18.34 -10.69 29.35
C CYS A 841 -18.41 -9.93 28.01
N ARG A 842 -17.46 -10.18 27.09
CA ARG A 842 -17.32 -9.53 25.79
C ARG A 842 -17.34 -8.01 25.89
N THR A 843 -16.46 -7.46 26.74
CA THR A 843 -16.27 -6.02 26.89
C THR A 843 -14.80 -5.62 26.89
N ALA A 844 -14.58 -4.38 26.52
CA ALA A 844 -13.31 -3.69 26.70
C ALA A 844 -13.57 -2.38 27.45
N VAL A 845 -12.81 -2.14 28.52
CA VAL A 845 -12.90 -0.92 29.31
C VAL A 845 -11.52 -0.31 29.52
N VAL A 846 -11.43 0.99 29.35
CA VAL A 846 -10.19 1.74 29.55
C VAL A 846 -10.31 2.64 30.76
N TYR A 847 -9.35 2.53 31.66
CA TYR A 847 -9.27 3.30 32.91
C TYR A 847 -8.11 4.29 32.82
N ALA A 848 -8.36 5.54 33.17
CA ALA A 848 -7.32 6.57 33.27
C ALA A 848 -7.06 6.95 34.72
N LEU A 849 -5.78 7.14 35.07
CA LEU A 849 -5.38 7.71 36.34
C LEU A 849 -5.88 9.16 36.44
N VAL A 850 -6.68 9.46 37.45
CA VAL A 850 -7.09 10.83 37.72
C VAL A 850 -5.90 11.56 38.34
N ALA A 851 -5.44 12.64 37.68
CA ALA A 851 -4.42 13.50 38.28
C ALA A 851 -4.84 13.92 39.67
N GLY A 852 -4.06 13.57 40.70
CA GLY A 852 -4.26 14.09 42.05
C GLY A 852 -4.19 15.64 42.02
N PRO A 853 -4.77 16.34 43.00
CA PRO A 853 -4.59 17.78 43.09
C PRO A 853 -3.09 18.08 43.03
N ALA A 854 -2.73 19.04 42.16
CA ALA A 854 -1.34 19.50 42.09
C ALA A 854 -0.84 19.70 43.51
N LYS A 855 0.23 19.05 43.91
CA LYS A 855 0.92 19.39 45.13
C LYS A 855 1.52 20.77 44.88
N ASP A 856 0.94 21.79 45.50
CA ASP A 856 1.47 23.15 45.60
C ASP A 856 2.89 23.12 46.16
#